data_e0f5ffb0fa1137d9d7fbb44ebb440927
#
_entry.id   e0f5ffb0fa1137d9d7fbb44ebb440927
#
_cell.length_a   1.000
_cell.length_b   1.000
_cell.length_c   1.000
_cell.angle_alpha   90.00
_cell.angle_beta   90.00
_cell.angle_gamma   90.00
#
_symmetry.space_group_name_H-M   'P 1'
#
loop_
_entity.id
_entity.type
_entity.pdbx_description
1 polymer ?
#
loop_
_entity_poly.entity_id
_entity_poly.type
_entity_poly.pdbx_seq_one_letter_code
_entity_poly.pdbx_strand_id
1 'polypeptide(L)'
;MSAPGARDFAQLGGVALESNVHFTDLTGMFQSLTGRTEHTTARWTGRLTAPETGDYTFFAIGDNGFRMLLDGAPVIDHWVGDWDIEQQSAPVHLVAGETHDFRLEMFQDVGGANMYLRWSSATLGKQIVPITAFTPPADFEVYPANFSVAEDGLRLTLDFTGPVTALGDLMPHLVVEADTTAMPQASAAVDSNDPSLVRVTLSKPVQRGQRVRVSYDGAGGLAVGGSTVPQLIRDASNASTHRLRTEWGDQVDPNHPLPEYPRPQQVRSRWLNLNGPWEFSSATAEQQPVFGRTLPERIIVPFPVESQLSGLERHEDHMFYRKLVTVPEAWQIGTGQRLRLNFGAVDYRARVWVNGQLVAEHTGGYTAFSADITSALSGAGEQEIIVAVTDTTGPNQPIGKQSRRPGGIVYTQSSGIWQTVWLEPVPSVAIDSIVSTPSIQAGTLTVEARSASASSSASVTAVARDASGQVVGTVTGPANTQLTLQVPQPHLWTPDDPYLYGLDVTLTEGQNTDTVGSYFGMRSVAIQDVGGFPKLVLNGKPIFSLAMLDQGFWPDGLYTAPSDAALRWDIQVQKDLGFNAIRKHIKVEPARWYHHADQIGLLVWQDFVSGSFTNTQGQQGFLAEGFRMMEQLHNSPSIVGWVVFNEGWGEWNREATGQIAGQVKAADPSRWVNAHSGVNCCDSKGDSGKGDIIDHHDYGNNDPAYPDATRAAMDGEHGGFTLRTPGHLWPGAPTVIYSGVADKAALTAKYVSNTQTFYLAAAGAELSGSVYTQVTDLENELNGLYTYDRRVLKVDPVPVREINLRVIAAGATAGEDATYPGQGSWPLDEGSGTVGHDTGGSSDVTLYGNTNWTAGIRGQALHFDGNGDFADTASPVLDTRGDYSVSAWVTLDKLPGNYASAVSQDGRQTENPFYLQYGQGAFAFSTPGGHRARYVVTPQLSRWYHLVGVRAGGELRLYVDGQRVAATPAGAVTVSTGPLSLGRAKYAGNNTDYWAGSIDEVQAFGRALNDSEVTTLYNSVPH
;
A
#
# COMPACT_ATOMS: atom_id res chain seq x y z
N MET A 1 0.66 -27.35 32.26
CA MET A 1 1.27 -26.03 31.99
C MET A 1 2.51 -25.90 32.84
N SER A 2 3.66 -25.65 32.24
CA SER A 2 4.89 -25.33 32.98
C SER A 2 4.79 -23.92 33.59
N ALA A 3 5.55 -23.68 34.67
CA ALA A 3 5.66 -22.33 35.25
C ALA A 3 6.16 -21.33 34.18
N PRO A 4 5.85 -20.01 34.30
CA PRO A 4 6.34 -19.01 33.37
C PRO A 4 7.86 -19.12 33.16
N GLY A 5 8.30 -19.26 31.92
CA GLY A 5 9.70 -19.43 31.55
C GLY A 5 10.26 -20.87 31.64
N ALA A 6 9.51 -21.84 32.12
CA ALA A 6 9.91 -23.24 32.08
C ALA A 6 9.66 -23.82 30.66
N ARG A 7 10.70 -24.36 30.04
CA ARG A 7 10.67 -24.99 28.72
C ARG A 7 10.58 -26.51 28.85
N ASP A 8 9.70 -26.99 29.72
CA ASP A 8 9.47 -28.40 30.00
C ASP A 8 8.03 -28.82 29.64
N PHE A 9 7.75 -30.11 29.70
CA PHE A 9 6.46 -30.70 29.38
C PHE A 9 5.80 -31.32 30.64
N ALA A 10 6.05 -30.74 31.82
CA ALA A 10 5.63 -31.33 33.11
C ALA A 10 4.10 -31.27 33.34
N GLN A 11 3.40 -30.35 32.68
CA GLN A 11 1.94 -30.20 32.81
C GLN A 11 1.25 -30.24 31.46
N LEU A 12 0.30 -31.14 31.28
CA LEU A 12 -0.53 -31.22 30.09
C LEU A 12 -1.65 -30.16 30.18
N GLY A 13 -1.70 -29.23 29.23
CA GLY A 13 -2.75 -28.21 29.11
C GLY A 13 -3.96 -28.72 28.33
N GLY A 14 -3.72 -29.41 27.23
CA GLY A 14 -4.75 -29.99 26.36
C GLY A 14 -4.11 -30.83 25.24
N VAL A 15 -4.94 -31.55 24.49
CA VAL A 15 -4.55 -32.44 23.40
C VAL A 15 -5.40 -32.13 22.18
N ALA A 16 -4.74 -32.08 21.00
CA ALA A 16 -5.41 -31.94 19.70
C ALA A 16 -4.89 -33.05 18.78
N LEU A 17 -5.67 -33.49 17.80
CA LEU A 17 -5.21 -34.35 16.72
C LEU A 17 -4.98 -33.50 15.48
N GLU A 18 -3.75 -33.53 14.99
CA GLU A 18 -3.29 -32.77 13.82
C GLU A 18 -2.95 -33.71 12.68
N SER A 19 -3.25 -33.27 11.47
CA SER A 19 -2.97 -34.09 10.28
C SER A 19 -1.51 -33.95 9.81
N ASN A 20 -0.90 -32.77 10.03
CA ASN A 20 0.53 -32.51 9.77
C ASN A 20 1.03 -31.34 10.63
N VAL A 21 2.31 -30.98 10.48
CA VAL A 21 2.87 -29.81 11.17
C VAL A 21 3.09 -28.67 10.16
N HIS A 22 2.05 -27.87 10.00
CA HIS A 22 2.05 -26.68 9.14
C HIS A 22 1.19 -25.60 9.79
N PHE A 23 1.79 -24.80 10.66
CA PHE A 23 1.10 -23.78 11.44
C PHE A 23 1.71 -22.41 11.21
N THR A 24 0.97 -21.53 10.58
CA THR A 24 1.34 -20.12 10.41
C THR A 24 1.17 -19.33 11.71
N ASP A 25 0.22 -19.75 12.55
CA ASP A 25 -0.04 -19.18 13.86
C ASP A 25 -0.65 -20.25 14.78
N LEU A 26 -0.01 -20.50 15.92
CA LEU A 26 -0.43 -21.43 16.97
C LEU A 26 -1.10 -20.70 18.15
N THR A 27 -1.13 -19.36 18.16
CA THR A 27 -1.58 -18.55 19.30
C THR A 27 -3.01 -18.91 19.72
N GLY A 28 -3.91 -19.02 18.74
CA GLY A 28 -5.31 -19.40 18.99
C GLY A 28 -5.46 -20.82 19.55
N MET A 29 -4.63 -21.77 19.08
CA MET A 29 -4.61 -23.13 19.59
C MET A 29 -4.06 -23.19 21.01
N PHE A 30 -2.98 -22.49 21.31
CA PHE A 30 -2.44 -22.38 22.66
C PHE A 30 -3.46 -21.79 23.61
N GLN A 31 -4.14 -20.71 23.22
CA GLN A 31 -5.21 -20.11 24.03
C GLN A 31 -6.34 -21.11 24.30
N SER A 32 -6.80 -21.85 23.29
CA SER A 32 -7.93 -22.77 23.46
C SER A 32 -7.58 -24.02 24.29
N LEU A 33 -6.36 -24.56 24.18
CA LEU A 33 -5.94 -25.78 24.86
C LEU A 33 -5.34 -25.53 26.25
N THR A 34 -4.76 -24.35 26.49
CA THR A 34 -3.98 -24.05 27.70
C THR A 34 -4.46 -22.82 28.46
N GLY A 35 -5.33 -22.01 27.87
CA GLY A 35 -5.73 -20.72 28.41
C GLY A 35 -4.64 -19.63 28.32
N ARG A 36 -3.59 -19.84 27.51
CA ARG A 36 -2.45 -18.92 27.36
C ARG A 36 -2.04 -18.81 25.90
N THR A 37 -1.53 -17.67 25.50
CA THR A 37 -0.93 -17.43 24.19
C THR A 37 0.60 -17.49 24.23
N GLU A 38 1.21 -17.26 25.40
CA GLU A 38 2.65 -17.15 25.63
C GLU A 38 3.13 -18.09 26.73
N HIS A 39 4.43 -18.32 26.80
CA HIS A 39 5.09 -19.23 27.76
C HIS A 39 4.48 -20.63 27.77
N THR A 40 4.33 -21.19 26.57
CA THR A 40 3.73 -22.50 26.33
C THR A 40 4.73 -23.43 25.64
N THR A 41 4.48 -24.73 25.75
CA THR A 41 5.21 -25.76 24.98
C THR A 41 4.23 -26.62 24.21
N ALA A 42 4.61 -27.06 23.02
CA ALA A 42 3.85 -28.02 22.22
C ALA A 42 4.70 -29.24 21.89
N ARG A 43 4.09 -30.41 21.88
CA ARG A 43 4.71 -31.68 21.47
C ARG A 43 3.77 -32.41 20.52
N TRP A 44 4.23 -32.66 19.31
CA TRP A 44 3.59 -33.55 18.36
C TRP A 44 4.24 -34.93 18.45
N THR A 45 3.41 -35.96 18.58
CA THR A 45 3.83 -37.35 18.60
C THR A 45 2.98 -38.15 17.62
N GLY A 46 3.57 -39.11 16.97
CA GLY A 46 2.90 -39.94 15.99
C GLY A 46 3.88 -40.95 15.37
N ARG A 47 3.47 -41.52 14.26
CA ARG A 47 4.32 -42.37 13.44
C ARG A 47 4.51 -41.75 12.07
N LEU A 48 5.74 -41.69 11.59
CA LEU A 48 6.11 -41.18 10.26
C LEU A 48 6.40 -42.37 9.34
N THR A 49 5.82 -42.37 8.13
CA THR A 49 6.05 -43.37 7.09
C THR A 49 6.51 -42.63 5.82
N ALA A 50 7.65 -43.08 5.27
CA ALA A 50 8.13 -42.53 4.00
C ALA A 50 7.43 -43.20 2.81
N PRO A 51 7.04 -42.45 1.76
CA PRO A 51 6.39 -43.02 0.59
C PRO A 51 7.34 -43.82 -0.31
N GLU A 52 8.64 -43.56 -0.24
CA GLU A 52 9.69 -44.24 -1.03
C GLU A 52 10.96 -44.39 -0.22
N THR A 53 11.78 -45.36 -0.58
CA THR A 53 13.07 -45.63 0.09
C THR A 53 14.11 -44.64 -0.40
N GLY A 54 14.78 -43.93 0.51
CA GLY A 54 15.83 -42.99 0.18
C GLY A 54 16.31 -42.15 1.36
N ASP A 55 17.22 -41.26 1.06
CA ASP A 55 17.75 -40.31 2.03
C ASP A 55 16.87 -39.04 2.07
N TYR A 56 16.26 -38.78 3.21
CA TYR A 56 15.41 -37.64 3.45
C TYR A 56 16.14 -36.59 4.25
N THR A 57 16.01 -35.35 3.82
CA THR A 57 16.44 -34.18 4.59
C THR A 57 15.21 -33.48 5.14
N PHE A 58 15.15 -33.30 6.46
CA PHE A 58 14.09 -32.57 7.14
C PHE A 58 14.46 -31.11 7.34
N PHE A 59 13.47 -30.23 7.26
CA PHE A 59 13.60 -28.81 7.49
C PHE A 59 12.49 -28.37 8.44
N ALA A 60 12.86 -27.61 9.47
CA ALA A 60 11.89 -27.09 10.42
C ALA A 60 12.12 -25.59 10.65
N ILE A 61 11.01 -24.85 10.79
CA ILE A 61 10.98 -23.45 11.19
C ILE A 61 10.00 -23.33 12.34
N GLY A 62 10.35 -22.62 13.38
CA GLY A 62 9.48 -22.36 14.52
C GLY A 62 9.78 -21.05 15.19
N ASP A 63 8.80 -20.52 15.89
CA ASP A 63 8.90 -19.39 16.78
C ASP A 63 8.32 -19.80 18.15
N ASN A 64 9.14 -20.06 19.16
CA ASN A 64 10.59 -19.94 19.23
C ASN A 64 11.32 -21.26 18.92
N GLY A 65 12.07 -21.84 19.86
CA GLY A 65 12.95 -22.98 19.64
C GLY A 65 12.21 -24.32 19.53
N PHE A 66 12.78 -25.24 18.78
CA PHE A 66 12.18 -26.54 18.47
C PHE A 66 13.22 -27.66 18.36
N ARG A 67 12.77 -28.91 18.43
CA ARG A 67 13.58 -30.10 18.16
C ARG A 67 12.73 -31.24 17.61
N MET A 68 13.29 -32.00 16.68
CA MET A 68 12.68 -33.18 16.07
C MET A 68 13.48 -34.43 16.42
N LEU A 69 12.76 -35.52 16.77
CA LEU A 69 13.33 -36.82 17.02
C LEU A 69 12.62 -37.86 16.17
N LEU A 70 13.37 -38.84 15.66
CA LEU A 70 12.86 -40.06 15.05
C LEU A 70 13.42 -41.24 15.82
N ASP A 71 12.57 -42.16 16.20
CA ASP A 71 12.92 -43.38 17.02
C ASP A 71 13.73 -43.02 18.27
N GLY A 72 13.40 -41.86 18.86
CA GLY A 72 14.08 -41.29 20.02
C GLY A 72 15.41 -40.60 19.75
N ALA A 73 15.97 -40.70 18.53
CA ALA A 73 17.22 -40.05 18.16
C ALA A 73 16.94 -38.60 17.65
N PRO A 74 17.72 -37.58 18.07
CA PRO A 74 17.56 -36.21 17.59
C PRO A 74 17.97 -36.09 16.13
N VAL A 75 17.07 -35.55 15.30
CA VAL A 75 17.25 -35.30 13.87
C VAL A 75 17.50 -33.80 13.64
N ILE A 76 16.76 -32.93 14.36
CA ILE A 76 16.99 -31.51 14.44
C ILE A 76 16.96 -31.14 15.93
N ASP A 77 17.91 -30.34 16.38
CA ASP A 77 17.93 -29.82 17.75
C ASP A 77 18.28 -28.32 17.72
N HIS A 78 17.27 -27.48 17.83
CA HIS A 78 17.36 -26.01 17.85
C HIS A 78 16.54 -25.45 19.01
N TRP A 79 16.94 -25.81 20.24
CA TRP A 79 16.24 -25.39 21.46
C TRP A 79 16.74 -24.01 21.92
N VAL A 80 16.59 -22.99 21.02
CA VAL A 80 17.10 -21.61 21.18
C VAL A 80 15.95 -20.63 21.09
N GLY A 81 15.99 -19.54 21.85
CA GLY A 81 14.95 -18.51 21.90
C GLY A 81 15.06 -17.47 20.77
N ASP A 82 15.15 -17.91 19.55
CA ASP A 82 15.06 -17.11 18.32
C ASP A 82 13.79 -17.47 17.53
N TRP A 83 13.58 -16.88 16.38
CA TRP A 83 12.37 -17.06 15.57
C TRP A 83 12.69 -17.11 14.07
N ASP A 84 11.89 -17.90 13.35
CA ASP A 84 11.88 -17.99 11.88
C ASP A 84 13.22 -18.41 11.22
N ILE A 85 14.15 -19.03 11.96
CA ILE A 85 15.41 -19.52 11.41
C ILE A 85 15.25 -21.00 11.03
N GLU A 86 15.22 -21.28 9.72
CA GLU A 86 15.10 -22.65 9.24
C GLU A 86 16.32 -23.51 9.61
N GLN A 87 16.04 -24.64 10.25
CA GLN A 87 17.02 -25.67 10.55
C GLN A 87 16.89 -26.84 9.59
N GLN A 88 18.01 -27.40 9.18
CA GLN A 88 18.10 -28.54 8.26
C GLN A 88 18.78 -29.72 8.95
N SER A 89 18.20 -30.94 8.81
CA SER A 89 18.85 -32.15 9.29
C SER A 89 20.02 -32.60 8.41
N ALA A 90 20.87 -33.48 8.93
CA ALA A 90 21.62 -34.37 8.08
C ALA A 90 20.66 -35.33 7.33
N PRO A 91 21.05 -35.92 6.19
CA PRO A 91 20.23 -36.93 5.52
C PRO A 91 19.90 -38.10 6.43
N VAL A 92 18.63 -38.52 6.48
CA VAL A 92 18.11 -39.68 7.23
C VAL A 92 17.61 -40.71 6.23
N HIS A 93 18.17 -41.91 6.29
CA HIS A 93 17.72 -42.98 5.42
C HIS A 93 16.39 -43.55 5.91
N LEU A 94 15.33 -43.50 5.08
CA LEU A 94 14.02 -44.07 5.37
C LEU A 94 13.67 -45.14 4.32
N VAL A 95 13.01 -46.20 4.76
CA VAL A 95 12.53 -47.27 3.89
C VAL A 95 11.04 -47.09 3.61
N ALA A 96 10.62 -47.22 2.36
CA ALA A 96 9.23 -47.11 1.96
C ALA A 96 8.31 -48.04 2.76
N GLY A 97 7.26 -47.45 3.38
CA GLY A 97 6.28 -48.19 4.18
C GLY A 97 6.76 -48.58 5.59
N GLU A 98 8.01 -48.35 5.95
CA GLU A 98 8.48 -48.48 7.33
C GLU A 98 8.02 -47.30 8.17
N THR A 99 7.59 -47.59 9.40
CA THR A 99 7.08 -46.56 10.32
C THR A 99 8.09 -46.25 11.40
N HIS A 100 8.36 -44.97 11.62
CA HIS A 100 9.26 -44.42 12.62
C HIS A 100 8.50 -43.67 13.71
N ASP A 101 8.88 -43.84 14.96
CA ASP A 101 8.32 -43.03 16.04
C ASP A 101 8.75 -41.57 15.87
N PHE A 102 7.76 -40.70 15.64
CA PHE A 102 7.94 -39.28 15.39
C PHE A 102 7.67 -38.48 16.64
N ARG A 103 8.56 -37.51 16.93
CA ARG A 103 8.34 -36.49 17.96
C ARG A 103 8.93 -35.20 17.52
N LEU A 104 8.11 -34.13 17.52
CA LEU A 104 8.51 -32.74 17.35
C LEU A 104 8.09 -31.96 18.58
N GLU A 105 8.99 -31.18 19.12
CA GLU A 105 8.76 -30.36 20.31
C GLU A 105 9.11 -28.90 20.01
N MET A 106 8.33 -27.97 20.52
CA MET A 106 8.63 -26.55 20.51
C MET A 106 8.30 -25.87 21.84
N PHE A 107 8.90 -24.74 22.08
CA PHE A 107 8.47 -23.81 23.12
C PHE A 107 8.19 -22.45 22.51
N GLN A 108 7.21 -21.77 23.07
CA GLN A 108 6.83 -20.39 22.80
C GLN A 108 7.07 -19.57 24.05
N ASP A 109 7.90 -18.52 23.94
CA ASP A 109 8.12 -17.58 25.04
C ASP A 109 7.17 -16.39 24.94
N VAL A 110 7.40 -15.45 24.02
CA VAL A 110 6.57 -14.24 23.80
C VAL A 110 6.53 -13.90 22.31
N GLY A 111 5.45 -13.26 21.88
CA GLY A 111 5.29 -12.78 20.49
C GLY A 111 4.57 -13.79 19.60
N GLY A 112 5.03 -13.97 18.36
CA GLY A 112 4.48 -14.92 17.39
C GLY A 112 4.62 -16.36 17.81
N ALA A 113 3.87 -17.26 17.19
CA ALA A 113 3.96 -18.71 17.42
C ALA A 113 3.67 -19.44 16.11
N ASN A 114 4.68 -19.96 15.45
CA ASN A 114 4.54 -20.75 14.24
C ASN A 114 5.35 -22.06 14.31
N MET A 115 5.00 -23.05 13.50
CA MET A 115 5.77 -24.29 13.37
C MET A 115 5.53 -24.94 12.02
N TYR A 116 6.61 -25.15 11.27
CA TYR A 116 6.58 -25.81 9.96
C TYR A 116 7.54 -26.98 9.93
N LEU A 117 7.08 -28.12 9.38
CA LEU A 117 7.93 -29.26 9.09
C LEU A 117 7.86 -29.62 7.62
N ARG A 118 9.02 -29.65 6.99
CA ARG A 118 9.18 -29.97 5.58
C ARG A 118 10.19 -31.10 5.42
N TRP A 119 10.14 -31.75 4.28
CA TRP A 119 11.16 -32.74 3.87
C TRP A 119 11.49 -32.63 2.39
N SER A 120 12.63 -33.22 2.00
CA SER A 120 13.00 -33.45 0.61
C SER A 120 13.75 -34.78 0.50
N SER A 121 13.73 -35.40 -0.68
CA SER A 121 14.58 -36.56 -1.03
C SER A 121 15.20 -36.33 -2.42
N ALA A 122 15.89 -37.31 -2.97
CA ALA A 122 16.41 -37.24 -4.32
C ALA A 122 15.32 -37.12 -5.40
N THR A 123 14.10 -37.58 -5.11
CA THR A 123 12.93 -37.59 -6.00
C THR A 123 11.86 -36.62 -5.59
N LEU A 124 11.85 -36.17 -4.32
CA LEU A 124 10.87 -35.29 -3.77
C LEU A 124 11.51 -33.89 -3.55
N GLY A 125 11.01 -32.87 -4.22
CA GLY A 125 11.36 -31.50 -3.92
C GLY A 125 11.00 -31.13 -2.49
N LYS A 126 11.59 -30.06 -1.94
CA LYS A 126 11.30 -29.56 -0.60
C LYS A 126 9.84 -29.17 -0.46
N GLN A 127 9.10 -29.85 0.38
CA GLN A 127 7.65 -29.68 0.59
C GLN A 127 7.26 -29.94 2.06
N ILE A 128 6.09 -29.47 2.47
CA ILE A 128 5.50 -29.83 3.76
C ILE A 128 5.35 -31.36 3.82
N VAL A 129 5.69 -31.96 4.97
CA VAL A 129 5.45 -33.41 5.18
C VAL A 129 3.94 -33.65 5.07
N PRO A 130 3.49 -34.46 4.09
CA PRO A 130 2.07 -34.58 3.81
C PRO A 130 1.33 -35.38 4.91
N ILE A 131 0.03 -35.18 5.00
CA ILE A 131 -0.83 -35.86 6.00
C ILE A 131 -0.75 -37.38 5.89
N THR A 132 -0.55 -37.90 4.69
CA THR A 132 -0.44 -39.36 4.42
C THR A 132 0.83 -39.99 4.98
N ALA A 133 1.80 -39.14 5.38
CA ALA A 133 3.03 -39.63 6.02
C ALA A 133 2.87 -39.85 7.54
N PHE A 134 1.78 -39.36 8.14
CA PHE A 134 1.58 -39.45 9.57
C PHE A 134 0.43 -40.38 9.95
N THR A 135 0.64 -41.15 11.03
CA THR A 135 -0.42 -41.93 11.72
C THR A 135 -0.31 -41.67 13.22
N PRO A 136 -1.43 -41.70 13.97
CA PRO A 136 -1.40 -41.57 15.42
C PRO A 136 -0.56 -42.68 16.09
N PRO A 137 -0.05 -42.48 17.32
CA PRO A 137 0.57 -43.53 18.12
C PRO A 137 -0.41 -44.72 18.35
N ALA A 138 0.09 -45.95 18.47
CA ALA A 138 -0.76 -47.14 18.59
C ALA A 138 -1.62 -47.20 19.86
N ASP A 139 -1.24 -46.46 20.88
CA ASP A 139 -1.90 -46.41 22.21
C ASP A 139 -2.81 -45.18 22.37
N PHE A 140 -3.00 -44.41 21.30
CA PHE A 140 -3.86 -43.22 21.34
C PHE A 140 -5.32 -43.61 21.11
N GLU A 141 -6.14 -43.69 22.16
CA GLU A 141 -7.59 -43.87 22.06
C GLU A 141 -8.23 -42.64 21.45
N VAL A 142 -8.40 -42.64 20.15
CA VAL A 142 -9.15 -41.61 19.39
C VAL A 142 -10.49 -42.21 19.03
N TYR A 143 -11.56 -41.41 19.10
CA TYR A 143 -12.71 -41.62 18.26
C TYR A 143 -12.22 -41.34 16.81
N PRO A 144 -11.84 -42.34 16.02
CA PRO A 144 -11.30 -42.10 14.71
C PRO A 144 -12.43 -41.57 13.84
N ALA A 145 -12.30 -40.33 13.43
CA ALA A 145 -13.20 -39.69 12.50
C ALA A 145 -12.35 -39.06 11.41
N ASN A 146 -12.68 -39.30 10.17
CA ASN A 146 -12.12 -38.59 9.06
C ASN A 146 -13.02 -37.42 8.73
N PHE A 147 -12.48 -36.21 8.75
CA PHE A 147 -13.25 -35.04 8.35
C PHE A 147 -12.82 -34.61 6.96
N SER A 148 -13.78 -34.26 6.14
CA SER A 148 -13.49 -33.87 4.75
C SER A 148 -14.44 -32.80 4.24
N VAL A 149 -13.89 -31.84 3.49
CA VAL A 149 -14.64 -30.85 2.72
C VAL A 149 -14.81 -31.36 1.29
N ALA A 150 -16.02 -31.33 0.76
CA ALA A 150 -16.35 -31.76 -0.59
C ALA A 150 -15.82 -30.78 -1.66
N GLU A 151 -15.85 -31.16 -2.92
CA GLU A 151 -15.39 -30.37 -4.07
C GLU A 151 -16.10 -29.01 -4.19
N ASP A 152 -17.35 -28.87 -3.72
CA ASP A 152 -18.10 -27.62 -3.73
C ASP A 152 -17.65 -26.63 -2.63
N GLY A 153 -16.77 -27.03 -1.71
CA GLY A 153 -16.31 -26.23 -0.60
C GLY A 153 -17.37 -25.93 0.48
N LEU A 154 -18.62 -26.31 0.27
CA LEU A 154 -19.77 -25.99 1.14
C LEU A 154 -20.15 -27.12 2.07
N ARG A 155 -19.82 -28.37 1.72
CA ARG A 155 -20.20 -29.54 2.50
C ARG A 155 -19.00 -30.09 3.26
N LEU A 156 -19.07 -30.01 4.59
CA LEU A 156 -18.12 -30.67 5.49
C LEU A 156 -18.74 -31.98 5.98
N THR A 157 -18.02 -33.07 5.84
CA THR A 157 -18.41 -34.40 6.36
C THR A 157 -17.58 -34.72 7.57
N LEU A 158 -18.24 -35.02 8.68
CA LEU A 158 -17.63 -35.58 9.87
C LEU A 158 -17.94 -37.10 9.84
N ASP A 159 -16.93 -37.93 9.59
CA ASP A 159 -17.04 -39.39 9.44
C ASP A 159 -16.53 -40.04 10.72
N PHE A 160 -17.41 -40.67 11.47
CA PHE A 160 -17.14 -41.32 12.76
C PHE A 160 -17.01 -42.85 12.60
N THR A 161 -16.34 -43.52 13.51
CA THR A 161 -16.15 -44.98 13.48
C THR A 161 -17.37 -45.82 13.78
N GLY A 162 -18.48 -45.22 14.13
CA GLY A 162 -19.74 -45.84 14.44
C GLY A 162 -20.92 -44.92 14.23
N PRO A 163 -22.13 -45.49 14.34
CA PRO A 163 -23.34 -44.68 14.09
C PRO A 163 -23.48 -43.53 15.13
N VAL A 164 -23.81 -42.35 14.65
CA VAL A 164 -24.17 -41.22 15.48
C VAL A 164 -25.51 -41.49 16.10
N THR A 165 -25.51 -41.74 17.41
CA THR A 165 -26.70 -42.12 18.18
C THR A 165 -27.46 -40.93 18.75
N ALA A 166 -26.76 -39.78 18.84
CA ALA A 166 -27.35 -38.45 19.16
C ALA A 166 -26.52 -37.37 18.49
N LEU A 167 -27.19 -36.45 17.78
CA LEU A 167 -26.54 -35.26 17.24
C LEU A 167 -26.43 -34.12 18.29
N GLY A 168 -27.37 -34.12 19.25
CA GLY A 168 -27.46 -33.08 20.25
C GLY A 168 -27.67 -31.67 19.64
N ASP A 169 -27.28 -30.64 20.39
CA ASP A 169 -27.20 -29.28 19.89
C ASP A 169 -25.78 -28.98 19.39
N LEU A 170 -25.41 -29.59 18.22
CA LEU A 170 -24.04 -29.55 17.73
C LEU A 170 -23.59 -28.15 17.29
N MET A 171 -24.47 -27.34 16.69
CA MET A 171 -24.10 -26.12 15.98
C MET A 171 -23.37 -25.06 16.83
N PRO A 172 -23.83 -24.70 18.04
CA PRO A 172 -23.13 -23.73 18.87
C PRO A 172 -21.84 -24.26 19.51
N HIS A 173 -21.63 -25.58 19.45
CA HIS A 173 -20.49 -26.29 20.06
C HIS A 173 -19.46 -26.77 19.04
N LEU A 174 -19.72 -26.54 17.73
CA LEU A 174 -18.83 -26.89 16.63
C LEU A 174 -18.28 -25.61 16.01
N VAL A 175 -16.96 -25.49 15.92
CA VAL A 175 -16.29 -24.41 15.20
C VAL A 175 -15.57 -24.99 14.02
N VAL A 176 -15.82 -24.46 12.84
CA VAL A 176 -15.09 -24.79 11.60
C VAL A 176 -14.25 -23.57 11.22
N GLU A 177 -12.96 -23.74 11.03
CA GLU A 177 -12.04 -22.69 10.62
C GLU A 177 -11.37 -23.05 9.29
N ALA A 178 -11.28 -22.09 8.40
CA ALA A 178 -10.43 -22.16 7.21
C ALA A 178 -9.30 -21.13 7.38
N ASP A 179 -8.04 -21.60 7.41
CA ASP A 179 -6.85 -20.79 7.67
C ASP A 179 -7.06 -19.84 8.88
N THR A 180 -7.44 -20.38 10.05
CA THR A 180 -7.71 -19.62 11.28
C THR A 180 -8.94 -18.69 11.27
N THR A 181 -9.72 -18.69 10.19
CA THR A 181 -10.95 -17.89 10.08
C THR A 181 -12.18 -18.77 10.32
N ALA A 182 -13.00 -18.41 11.29
CA ALA A 182 -14.25 -19.11 11.55
C ALA A 182 -15.19 -19.05 10.33
N MET A 183 -15.63 -20.23 9.86
CA MET A 183 -16.55 -20.38 8.74
C MET A 183 -17.98 -20.46 9.24
N PRO A 184 -18.89 -19.57 8.81
CA PRO A 184 -20.28 -19.64 9.22
C PRO A 184 -20.94 -20.95 8.77
N GLN A 185 -21.63 -21.62 9.68
CA GLN A 185 -22.35 -22.86 9.42
C GLN A 185 -23.85 -22.58 9.26
N ALA A 186 -24.49 -23.25 8.32
CA ALA A 186 -25.92 -23.12 8.05
C ALA A 186 -26.75 -24.25 8.69
N SER A 187 -26.23 -25.49 8.71
CA SER A 187 -26.93 -26.64 9.26
C SER A 187 -26.00 -27.82 9.54
N ALA A 188 -26.41 -28.72 10.44
CA ALA A 188 -25.78 -30.02 10.61
C ALA A 188 -26.87 -31.10 10.70
N ALA A 189 -26.64 -32.27 10.10
CA ALA A 189 -27.55 -33.40 10.12
C ALA A 189 -26.78 -34.72 10.00
N VAL A 190 -27.29 -35.78 10.60
CA VAL A 190 -26.82 -37.16 10.35
C VAL A 190 -27.22 -37.55 8.93
N ASP A 191 -26.31 -38.16 8.18
CA ASP A 191 -26.60 -38.64 6.83
C ASP A 191 -27.64 -39.78 6.85
N SER A 192 -28.66 -39.65 6.00
CA SER A 192 -29.78 -40.61 5.95
C SER A 192 -29.39 -42.01 5.43
N ASN A 193 -28.29 -42.10 4.69
CA ASN A 193 -27.81 -43.33 4.07
C ASN A 193 -26.66 -43.96 4.85
N ASP A 194 -25.94 -43.17 5.61
CA ASP A 194 -24.83 -43.62 6.45
C ASP A 194 -24.88 -42.93 7.82
N PRO A 195 -25.38 -43.64 8.84
CA PRO A 195 -25.52 -43.05 10.16
C PRO A 195 -24.19 -42.74 10.88
N SER A 196 -23.04 -43.16 10.34
CA SER A 196 -21.72 -42.77 10.86
C SER A 196 -21.30 -41.34 10.43
N LEU A 197 -22.02 -40.74 9.48
CA LEU A 197 -21.68 -39.46 8.92
C LEU A 197 -22.54 -38.31 9.44
N VAL A 198 -21.93 -37.22 9.84
CA VAL A 198 -22.62 -35.92 10.02
C VAL A 198 -22.25 -34.99 8.86
N ARG A 199 -23.28 -34.48 8.20
CA ARG A 199 -23.16 -33.47 7.14
C ARG A 199 -23.34 -32.09 7.73
N VAL A 200 -22.29 -31.26 7.67
CA VAL A 200 -22.34 -29.84 8.05
C VAL A 200 -22.33 -29.02 6.76
N THR A 201 -23.32 -28.14 6.62
CA THR A 201 -23.36 -27.21 5.50
C THR A 201 -22.76 -25.88 5.94
N LEU A 202 -21.79 -25.38 5.23
CA LEU A 202 -21.20 -24.06 5.44
C LEU A 202 -21.98 -23.02 4.64
N SER A 203 -22.10 -21.81 5.19
CA SER A 203 -22.80 -20.70 4.52
C SER A 203 -21.95 -20.05 3.41
N LYS A 204 -20.63 -20.30 3.43
CA LYS A 204 -19.66 -19.84 2.42
C LYS A 204 -18.69 -20.98 2.09
N PRO A 205 -18.21 -21.06 0.85
CA PRO A 205 -17.32 -22.16 0.46
C PRO A 205 -15.92 -21.98 1.05
N VAL A 206 -15.34 -23.10 1.45
CA VAL A 206 -13.90 -23.23 1.68
C VAL A 206 -13.19 -23.19 0.32
N GLN A 207 -12.06 -22.48 0.25
CA GLN A 207 -11.26 -22.39 -0.97
C GLN A 207 -10.33 -23.61 -1.12
N ARG A 208 -9.95 -23.92 -2.35
CA ARG A 208 -8.91 -24.89 -2.64
C ARG A 208 -7.59 -24.46 -1.94
N GLY A 209 -6.97 -25.41 -1.25
CA GLY A 209 -5.68 -25.20 -0.58
C GLY A 209 -5.77 -24.61 0.84
N GLN A 210 -6.94 -24.14 1.29
CA GLN A 210 -7.09 -23.74 2.69
C GLN A 210 -6.98 -24.92 3.64
N ARG A 211 -6.32 -24.74 4.77
CA ARG A 211 -6.34 -25.69 5.89
C ARG A 211 -7.67 -25.56 6.62
N VAL A 212 -8.39 -26.64 6.75
CA VAL A 212 -9.69 -26.66 7.44
C VAL A 212 -9.54 -27.37 8.77
N ARG A 213 -9.87 -26.67 9.85
CA ARG A 213 -9.88 -27.18 11.21
C ARG A 213 -11.30 -27.23 11.74
N VAL A 214 -11.62 -28.32 12.42
CA VAL A 214 -12.90 -28.53 13.07
C VAL A 214 -12.66 -28.74 14.55
N SER A 215 -13.28 -27.93 15.38
CA SER A 215 -13.21 -28.00 16.85
C SER A 215 -14.59 -28.24 17.42
N TYR A 216 -14.74 -29.22 18.30
CA TYR A 216 -15.93 -29.52 19.08
C TYR A 216 -15.57 -29.43 20.57
N ASP A 217 -16.33 -28.69 21.35
CA ASP A 217 -16.02 -28.44 22.78
C ASP A 217 -16.45 -29.55 23.74
N GLY A 218 -17.15 -30.60 23.23
CA GLY A 218 -17.64 -31.72 24.04
C GLY A 218 -18.97 -31.47 24.73
N ALA A 219 -19.55 -30.25 24.65
CA ALA A 219 -20.75 -29.89 25.42
C ALA A 219 -22.08 -30.05 24.65
N GLY A 220 -22.02 -30.15 23.30
CA GLY A 220 -23.22 -30.21 22.45
C GLY A 220 -24.05 -31.48 22.52
N GLY A 221 -23.65 -32.49 23.25
CA GLY A 221 -24.40 -33.76 23.38
C GLY A 221 -24.28 -34.71 22.18
N LEU A 222 -23.27 -34.52 21.36
CA LEU A 222 -22.94 -35.45 20.27
C LEU A 222 -22.54 -36.81 20.82
N ALA A 223 -23.16 -37.92 20.33
CA ALA A 223 -22.87 -39.26 20.77
C ALA A 223 -22.72 -40.24 19.59
N VAL A 224 -21.71 -41.09 19.66
CA VAL A 224 -21.36 -42.12 18.64
C VAL A 224 -21.33 -43.49 19.32
N GLY A 225 -22.05 -44.46 18.77
CA GLY A 225 -22.15 -45.80 19.35
C GLY A 225 -22.72 -45.84 20.77
N GLY A 226 -23.48 -44.80 21.19
CA GLY A 226 -24.06 -44.68 22.56
C GLY A 226 -23.14 -43.97 23.57
N SER A 227 -21.92 -43.57 23.18
CA SER A 227 -20.97 -42.84 24.02
C SER A 227 -20.91 -41.36 23.60
N THR A 228 -20.88 -40.44 24.56
CA THR A 228 -20.71 -39.01 24.25
C THR A 228 -19.32 -38.74 23.69
N VAL A 229 -19.26 -37.96 22.63
CA VAL A 229 -18.01 -37.51 22.03
C VAL A 229 -17.39 -36.41 22.91
N PRO A 230 -16.14 -36.61 23.40
CA PRO A 230 -15.47 -35.57 24.19
C PRO A 230 -15.04 -34.41 23.31
N GLN A 231 -14.45 -33.38 23.92
CA GLN A 231 -13.79 -32.32 23.19
C GLN A 231 -12.81 -32.91 22.17
N LEU A 232 -12.89 -32.44 20.92
CA LEU A 232 -11.97 -32.82 19.87
C LEU A 232 -11.61 -31.62 18.97
N ILE A 233 -10.39 -31.66 18.44
CA ILE A 233 -9.91 -30.74 17.41
C ILE A 233 -9.32 -31.58 16.30
N ARG A 234 -9.72 -31.36 15.04
CA ARG A 234 -9.25 -32.11 13.89
C ARG A 234 -9.12 -31.25 12.64
N ASP A 235 -8.11 -31.55 11.86
CA ASP A 235 -8.05 -31.06 10.50
C ASP A 235 -8.92 -31.94 9.58
N ALA A 236 -9.65 -31.28 8.68
CA ALA A 236 -10.41 -31.91 7.62
C ALA A 236 -9.58 -31.91 6.32
N SER A 237 -9.61 -33.02 5.58
CA SER A 237 -9.09 -33.01 4.22
C SER A 237 -9.91 -32.07 3.35
N ASN A 238 -9.25 -31.22 2.56
CA ASN A 238 -9.93 -30.23 1.72
C ASN A 238 -9.86 -30.65 0.25
N ALA A 239 -10.95 -31.16 -0.30
CA ALA A 239 -11.12 -31.49 -1.71
C ALA A 239 -11.76 -30.36 -2.55
N SER A 240 -11.98 -29.20 -1.94
CA SER A 240 -12.62 -28.08 -2.64
C SER A 240 -11.87 -27.71 -3.91
N THR A 241 -12.63 -27.55 -4.99
CA THR A 241 -12.17 -26.96 -6.25
C THR A 241 -12.51 -25.50 -6.35
N HIS A 242 -13.24 -24.97 -5.35
CA HIS A 242 -13.63 -23.56 -5.33
C HIS A 242 -12.38 -22.69 -5.19
N ARG A 243 -12.31 -21.62 -5.99
CA ARG A 243 -11.22 -20.66 -6.02
C ARG A 243 -11.77 -19.28 -5.85
N LEU A 244 -10.97 -18.41 -5.22
CA LEU A 244 -11.28 -17.00 -5.17
C LEU A 244 -11.22 -16.43 -6.59
N ARG A 245 -12.32 -15.84 -7.04
CA ARG A 245 -12.47 -15.21 -8.35
C ARG A 245 -13.27 -13.94 -8.28
N THR A 246 -12.94 -13.01 -9.16
CA THR A 246 -13.77 -11.84 -9.42
C THR A 246 -14.99 -12.24 -10.27
N GLU A 247 -15.99 -11.38 -10.33
CA GLU A 247 -17.14 -11.60 -11.22
C GLU A 247 -16.74 -11.55 -12.71
N TRP A 248 -15.71 -10.77 -13.05
CA TRP A 248 -15.17 -10.68 -14.41
C TRP A 248 -14.38 -11.93 -14.79
N GLY A 249 -13.63 -12.52 -13.83
CA GLY A 249 -12.89 -13.75 -14.02
C GLY A 249 -13.80 -14.94 -14.38
N ASP A 250 -15.03 -14.96 -13.82
CA ASP A 250 -16.05 -15.96 -14.14
C ASP A 250 -16.62 -15.79 -15.56
N GLN A 251 -16.45 -14.62 -16.19
CA GLN A 251 -17.05 -14.26 -17.50
C GLN A 251 -16.00 -14.23 -18.64
N VAL A 252 -14.73 -14.51 -18.39
CA VAL A 252 -13.69 -14.49 -19.42
C VAL A 252 -13.99 -15.51 -20.52
N ASP A 253 -14.11 -15.03 -21.78
CA ASP A 253 -14.06 -15.92 -22.94
C ASP A 253 -12.59 -16.30 -23.22
N PRO A 254 -12.18 -17.55 -22.99
CA PRO A 254 -10.79 -17.96 -23.19
C PRO A 254 -10.31 -17.87 -24.65
N ASN A 255 -11.23 -17.78 -25.62
CA ASN A 255 -10.88 -17.63 -27.03
C ASN A 255 -10.64 -16.17 -27.43
N HIS A 256 -11.23 -15.22 -26.70
CA HIS A 256 -11.19 -13.79 -27.03
C HIS A 256 -10.99 -12.93 -25.77
N PRO A 257 -10.00 -13.20 -24.89
CA PRO A 257 -9.78 -12.38 -23.71
C PRO A 257 -9.22 -11.00 -24.09
N LEU A 258 -9.64 -9.95 -23.39
CA LEU A 258 -9.20 -8.57 -23.62
C LEU A 258 -9.23 -8.18 -25.11
N PRO A 259 -10.43 -8.13 -25.71
CA PRO A 259 -10.58 -7.92 -27.15
C PRO A 259 -10.36 -6.47 -27.60
N GLU A 260 -10.22 -5.52 -26.67
CA GLU A 260 -10.12 -4.10 -26.94
C GLU A 260 -8.76 -3.73 -27.56
N TYR A 261 -8.74 -2.66 -28.38
CA TYR A 261 -7.50 -2.12 -28.92
C TYR A 261 -6.55 -1.66 -27.79
N PRO A 262 -5.30 -2.11 -27.76
CA PRO A 262 -4.47 -1.98 -26.55
C PRO A 262 -3.77 -0.62 -26.38
N ARG A 263 -3.66 0.23 -27.43
CA ARG A 263 -2.92 1.51 -27.40
C ARG A 263 -3.82 2.73 -27.64
N PRO A 264 -4.60 3.23 -26.66
CA PRO A 264 -5.50 4.37 -26.85
C PRO A 264 -4.83 5.66 -27.31
N GLN A 265 -3.52 5.82 -27.02
CA GLN A 265 -2.71 6.97 -27.42
C GLN A 265 -2.10 6.87 -28.84
N GLN A 266 -2.37 5.77 -29.56
CA GLN A 266 -1.87 5.56 -30.94
C GLN A 266 -2.78 4.59 -31.69
N VAL A 267 -4.07 4.94 -31.83
CA VAL A 267 -5.11 4.08 -32.40
C VAL A 267 -4.95 3.93 -33.88
N ARG A 268 -4.98 2.69 -34.37
CA ARG A 268 -5.07 2.31 -35.78
C ARG A 268 -6.35 1.53 -36.06
N SER A 269 -6.95 1.74 -37.21
CA SER A 269 -8.21 1.08 -37.59
C SER A 269 -8.04 -0.39 -37.99
N ARG A 270 -6.84 -0.77 -38.45
CA ARG A 270 -6.52 -2.14 -38.88
C ARG A 270 -5.57 -2.80 -37.91
N TRP A 271 -6.01 -3.87 -37.29
CA TRP A 271 -5.23 -4.65 -36.35
C TRP A 271 -5.89 -6.03 -36.13
N LEU A 272 -5.13 -6.97 -35.57
CA LEU A 272 -5.59 -8.31 -35.22
C LEU A 272 -5.12 -8.67 -33.83
N ASN A 273 -6.06 -8.94 -32.94
CA ASN A 273 -5.75 -9.42 -31.59
C ASN A 273 -5.25 -10.87 -31.66
N LEU A 274 -4.13 -11.19 -31.02
CA LEU A 274 -3.57 -12.53 -30.92
C LEU A 274 -3.77 -13.18 -29.55
N ASN A 275 -4.48 -12.55 -28.64
CA ASN A 275 -4.82 -13.16 -27.35
C ASN A 275 -5.63 -14.47 -27.55
N GLY A 276 -5.86 -15.18 -26.44
CA GLY A 276 -6.57 -16.44 -26.43
C GLY A 276 -5.61 -17.66 -26.42
N PRO A 277 -6.02 -18.82 -26.97
CA PRO A 277 -5.24 -20.03 -26.85
C PRO A 277 -3.93 -19.97 -27.65
N TRP A 278 -2.80 -20.24 -26.95
CA TRP A 278 -1.48 -20.51 -27.54
C TRP A 278 -1.04 -21.92 -27.13
N GLU A 279 -0.21 -22.55 -27.94
CA GLU A 279 0.52 -23.75 -27.54
C GLU A 279 1.65 -23.35 -26.58
N PHE A 280 1.96 -24.24 -25.63
CA PHE A 280 2.90 -23.95 -24.55
C PHE A 280 3.79 -25.16 -24.24
N SER A 281 5.00 -24.93 -23.78
CA SER A 281 5.83 -25.92 -23.13
C SER A 281 6.80 -25.29 -22.14
N SER A 282 7.09 -25.99 -21.05
CA SER A 282 8.28 -25.73 -20.24
C SER A 282 9.55 -25.88 -21.09
N ALA A 283 10.63 -25.21 -20.70
CA ALA A 283 11.92 -25.26 -21.38
C ALA A 283 13.07 -25.29 -20.36
N THR A 284 14.27 -25.54 -20.83
CA THR A 284 15.51 -25.34 -20.06
C THR A 284 16.25 -24.10 -20.54
N ALA A 285 17.17 -23.57 -19.73
CA ALA A 285 17.88 -22.33 -20.02
C ALA A 285 18.55 -22.25 -21.40
N GLU A 286 19.11 -23.35 -21.86
CA GLU A 286 19.85 -23.45 -23.12
C GLU A 286 19.02 -24.02 -24.28
N GLN A 287 17.77 -24.37 -24.03
CA GLN A 287 16.92 -25.01 -25.02
C GLN A 287 16.61 -24.05 -26.16
N GLN A 288 16.75 -24.55 -27.41
CA GLN A 288 16.37 -23.81 -28.60
C GLN A 288 14.95 -24.19 -29.04
N PRO A 289 14.17 -23.25 -29.59
CA PRO A 289 12.85 -23.57 -30.10
C PRO A 289 12.89 -24.57 -31.26
N VAL A 290 11.90 -25.43 -31.35
CA VAL A 290 11.71 -26.36 -32.45
C VAL A 290 10.56 -25.88 -33.33
N PHE A 291 10.87 -25.53 -34.55
CA PHE A 291 9.90 -24.98 -35.49
C PHE A 291 9.10 -26.06 -36.20
N GLY A 292 7.87 -25.73 -36.65
CA GLY A 292 6.97 -26.62 -37.38
C GLY A 292 6.41 -27.78 -36.55
N ARG A 293 6.51 -27.74 -35.24
CA ARG A 293 5.99 -28.77 -34.33
C ARG A 293 5.06 -28.16 -33.28
N THR A 294 3.96 -28.86 -33.00
CA THR A 294 3.02 -28.54 -31.92
C THR A 294 3.69 -28.69 -30.56
N LEU A 295 3.46 -27.76 -29.66
CA LEU A 295 3.84 -27.87 -28.25
C LEU A 295 2.79 -28.68 -27.47
N PRO A 296 3.19 -29.37 -26.36
CA PRO A 296 2.34 -30.36 -25.70
C PRO A 296 1.15 -29.80 -24.91
N GLU A 297 1.21 -28.54 -24.48
CA GLU A 297 0.22 -27.91 -23.61
C GLU A 297 -0.41 -26.69 -24.28
N ARG A 298 -1.38 -26.09 -23.60
CA ARG A 298 -2.03 -24.85 -24.01
C ARG A 298 -2.08 -23.87 -22.86
N ILE A 299 -1.92 -22.59 -23.19
CA ILE A 299 -2.04 -21.46 -22.27
C ILE A 299 -2.98 -20.43 -22.89
N ILE A 300 -3.71 -19.71 -22.05
CA ILE A 300 -4.53 -18.58 -22.49
C ILE A 300 -3.75 -17.28 -22.30
N VAL A 301 -3.27 -16.70 -23.40
CA VAL A 301 -2.61 -15.39 -23.45
C VAL A 301 -3.69 -14.29 -23.39
N PRO A 302 -3.53 -13.19 -22.62
CA PRO A 302 -2.30 -12.76 -21.95
C PRO A 302 -2.30 -13.01 -20.43
N PHE A 303 -2.69 -14.17 -19.97
CA PHE A 303 -2.66 -14.46 -18.54
C PHE A 303 -1.32 -15.11 -18.15
N PRO A 304 -0.67 -14.63 -17.05
CA PRO A 304 0.59 -15.20 -16.54
C PRO A 304 0.47 -16.70 -16.29
N VAL A 305 1.58 -17.42 -16.45
CA VAL A 305 1.60 -18.91 -16.35
C VAL A 305 1.05 -19.38 -15.00
N GLU A 306 1.30 -18.65 -13.94
CA GLU A 306 0.86 -18.94 -12.56
C GLU A 306 -0.63 -18.68 -12.32
N SER A 307 -1.28 -17.88 -13.15
CA SER A 307 -2.66 -17.45 -12.94
C SER A 307 -3.68 -18.56 -13.23
N GLN A 308 -4.85 -18.48 -12.59
CA GLN A 308 -5.97 -19.39 -12.85
C GLN A 308 -6.46 -19.27 -14.31
N LEU A 309 -6.50 -18.05 -14.84
CA LEU A 309 -7.02 -17.78 -16.18
C LEU A 309 -6.09 -18.25 -17.30
N SER A 310 -4.81 -18.51 -17.00
CA SER A 310 -3.88 -19.12 -17.96
C SER A 310 -4.24 -20.57 -18.27
N GLY A 311 -4.82 -21.29 -17.29
CA GLY A 311 -5.12 -22.73 -17.34
C GLY A 311 -3.96 -23.63 -16.93
N LEU A 312 -2.79 -23.07 -16.50
CA LEU A 312 -1.61 -23.86 -16.11
C LEU A 312 -1.36 -23.83 -14.61
N GLU A 313 -1.44 -22.67 -13.96
CA GLU A 313 -1.32 -22.48 -12.51
C GLU A 313 -0.02 -23.04 -11.90
N ARG A 314 1.10 -22.81 -12.54
CA ARG A 314 2.41 -23.23 -12.07
C ARG A 314 3.48 -22.27 -12.51
N HIS A 315 4.64 -22.29 -11.88
CA HIS A 315 5.78 -21.47 -12.26
C HIS A 315 6.69 -22.19 -13.25
N GLU A 316 7.25 -21.43 -14.20
CA GLU A 316 8.26 -21.87 -15.15
C GLU A 316 9.35 -20.82 -15.30
N ASP A 317 10.61 -21.16 -15.03
CA ASP A 317 11.75 -20.25 -15.24
C ASP A 317 12.03 -20.00 -16.73
N HIS A 318 11.75 -21.01 -17.58
CA HIS A 318 11.96 -20.97 -19.02
C HIS A 318 10.80 -21.63 -19.73
N MET A 319 10.31 -20.98 -20.81
CA MET A 319 9.11 -21.47 -21.49
C MET A 319 9.07 -21.07 -22.97
N PHE A 320 8.33 -21.85 -23.76
CA PHE A 320 8.00 -21.55 -25.14
C PHE A 320 6.50 -21.37 -25.33
N TYR A 321 6.15 -20.31 -26.04
CA TYR A 321 4.83 -20.07 -26.58
C TYR A 321 4.86 -20.27 -28.09
N ARG A 322 3.80 -20.83 -28.69
CA ARG A 322 3.67 -20.99 -30.13
C ARG A 322 2.25 -20.63 -30.57
N LYS A 323 2.16 -19.85 -31.63
CA LYS A 323 0.88 -19.46 -32.27
C LYS A 323 1.00 -19.58 -33.79
N LEU A 324 0.02 -20.18 -34.41
CA LEU A 324 -0.21 -20.07 -35.84
C LEU A 324 -1.18 -18.95 -36.11
N VAL A 325 -0.87 -18.07 -37.05
CA VAL A 325 -1.70 -16.92 -37.41
C VAL A 325 -1.78 -16.74 -38.90
N THR A 326 -2.99 -16.50 -39.41
CA THR A 326 -3.20 -16.12 -40.82
C THR A 326 -3.27 -14.61 -40.92
N VAL A 327 -2.36 -14.03 -41.70
CA VAL A 327 -2.35 -12.59 -41.97
C VAL A 327 -3.43 -12.28 -43.01
N PRO A 328 -4.37 -11.33 -42.74
CA PRO A 328 -5.42 -10.99 -43.69
C PRO A 328 -4.84 -10.51 -45.04
N GLU A 329 -5.20 -11.17 -46.12
CA GLU A 329 -4.74 -10.84 -47.45
C GLU A 329 -5.08 -9.39 -47.87
N ALA A 330 -6.21 -8.88 -47.38
CA ALA A 330 -6.64 -7.50 -47.57
C ALA A 330 -5.66 -6.45 -47.04
N TRP A 331 -4.71 -6.85 -46.18
CA TRP A 331 -3.68 -5.95 -45.65
C TRP A 331 -2.56 -5.69 -46.65
N GLN A 332 -2.44 -6.49 -47.73
CA GLN A 332 -1.47 -6.29 -48.82
C GLN A 332 -0.02 -6.11 -48.32
N ILE A 333 0.41 -6.93 -47.37
CA ILE A 333 1.76 -6.87 -46.81
C ILE A 333 2.81 -7.14 -47.87
N GLY A 334 3.91 -6.37 -47.87
CA GLY A 334 4.96 -6.43 -48.88
C GLY A 334 4.74 -5.56 -50.10
N THR A 335 3.55 -4.99 -50.29
CA THR A 335 3.21 -4.07 -51.39
C THR A 335 2.96 -2.65 -50.88
N GLY A 336 3.97 -2.05 -50.24
CA GLY A 336 3.87 -0.73 -49.60
C GLY A 336 3.34 -0.77 -48.14
N GLN A 337 2.97 -1.95 -47.66
CA GLN A 337 2.58 -2.19 -46.25
C GLN A 337 3.60 -3.12 -45.58
N ARG A 338 3.95 -2.80 -44.35
CA ARG A 338 4.76 -3.63 -43.44
C ARG A 338 3.84 -4.24 -42.38
N LEU A 339 4.27 -5.30 -41.75
CA LEU A 339 3.52 -5.94 -40.64
C LEU A 339 4.32 -5.82 -39.34
N ARG A 340 3.71 -5.19 -38.35
CA ARG A 340 4.25 -5.12 -36.98
C ARG A 340 3.59 -6.16 -36.08
N LEU A 341 4.41 -6.92 -35.36
CA LEU A 341 4.02 -7.76 -34.24
C LEU A 341 4.34 -6.98 -32.95
N ASN A 342 3.34 -6.79 -32.12
CA ASN A 342 3.44 -5.96 -30.92
C ASN A 342 3.12 -6.79 -29.67
N PHE A 343 3.84 -6.52 -28.56
CA PHE A 343 3.64 -7.08 -27.24
C PHE A 343 3.44 -5.92 -26.26
N GLY A 344 2.39 -5.99 -25.42
CA GLY A 344 2.17 -5.01 -24.36
C GLY A 344 3.17 -5.15 -23.23
N ALA A 345 3.42 -6.38 -22.78
CA ALA A 345 4.50 -6.73 -21.85
C ALA A 345 4.75 -8.24 -21.83
N VAL A 346 6.00 -8.63 -21.58
CA VAL A 346 6.43 -10.02 -21.39
C VAL A 346 7.49 -10.05 -20.28
N ASP A 347 7.21 -10.71 -19.19
CA ASP A 347 8.14 -10.82 -18.05
C ASP A 347 8.99 -12.08 -18.20
N TYR A 348 10.31 -12.03 -18.24
CA TYR A 348 11.18 -10.87 -18.14
C TYR A 348 12.02 -10.68 -19.42
N ARG A 349 12.64 -11.75 -19.95
CA ARG A 349 13.42 -11.74 -21.20
C ARG A 349 12.70 -12.53 -22.27
N ALA A 350 12.35 -11.87 -23.38
CA ALA A 350 11.67 -12.45 -24.52
C ALA A 350 12.58 -12.53 -25.74
N ARG A 351 12.53 -13.65 -26.49
CA ARG A 351 13.03 -13.79 -27.84
C ARG A 351 11.90 -14.26 -28.74
N VAL A 352 11.75 -13.62 -29.88
CA VAL A 352 10.60 -13.83 -30.79
C VAL A 352 11.10 -14.25 -32.16
N TRP A 353 10.57 -15.37 -32.65
CA TRP A 353 10.80 -15.85 -34.00
C TRP A 353 9.49 -15.87 -34.81
N VAL A 354 9.62 -15.57 -36.08
CA VAL A 354 8.56 -15.78 -37.05
C VAL A 354 9.10 -16.68 -38.16
N ASN A 355 8.44 -17.81 -38.42
CA ASN A 355 8.85 -18.82 -39.41
C ASN A 355 10.36 -19.21 -39.32
N GLY A 356 10.85 -19.34 -38.09
CA GLY A 356 12.27 -19.67 -37.82
C GLY A 356 13.25 -18.53 -37.87
N GLN A 357 12.84 -17.33 -38.27
CA GLN A 357 13.70 -16.12 -38.26
C GLN A 357 13.53 -15.38 -36.92
N LEU A 358 14.62 -15.11 -36.20
CA LEU A 358 14.63 -14.24 -35.02
C LEU A 358 14.30 -12.80 -35.43
N VAL A 359 13.22 -12.24 -34.89
CA VAL A 359 12.72 -10.90 -35.27
C VAL A 359 12.80 -9.89 -34.13
N ALA A 360 12.83 -10.33 -32.87
CA ALA A 360 13.01 -9.45 -31.72
C ALA A 360 13.69 -10.15 -30.54
N GLU A 361 14.43 -9.36 -29.75
CA GLU A 361 14.85 -9.68 -28.38
C GLU A 361 14.49 -8.49 -27.50
N HIS A 362 13.92 -8.79 -26.33
CA HIS A 362 13.52 -7.77 -25.36
C HIS A 362 13.94 -8.22 -23.97
N THR A 363 14.33 -7.26 -23.14
CA THR A 363 14.58 -7.44 -21.71
C THR A 363 13.89 -6.33 -20.95
N GLY A 364 13.04 -6.70 -20.02
CA GLY A 364 12.17 -5.83 -19.23
C GLY A 364 10.77 -6.41 -19.14
N GLY A 365 10.20 -6.50 -17.92
CA GLY A 365 8.92 -7.18 -17.68
C GLY A 365 7.68 -6.30 -17.87
N TYR A 366 7.84 -4.96 -18.03
CA TYR A 366 6.75 -4.01 -17.83
C TYR A 366 6.51 -3.04 -18.98
N THR A 367 7.36 -3.07 -19.99
CA THR A 367 7.28 -2.15 -21.13
C THR A 367 7.00 -2.86 -22.45
N ALA A 368 6.23 -2.18 -23.32
CA ALA A 368 5.86 -2.69 -24.63
C ALA A 368 7.07 -2.72 -25.61
N PHE A 369 7.05 -3.68 -26.52
CA PHE A 369 7.98 -3.74 -27.63
C PHE A 369 7.30 -4.25 -28.90
N SER A 370 7.94 -4.00 -30.04
CA SER A 370 7.41 -4.43 -31.34
C SER A 370 8.52 -4.89 -32.29
N ALA A 371 8.16 -5.72 -33.26
CA ALA A 371 9.02 -6.16 -34.34
C ALA A 371 8.35 -5.95 -35.69
N ASP A 372 9.12 -5.50 -36.69
CA ASP A 372 8.72 -5.61 -38.09
C ASP A 372 8.97 -7.04 -38.56
N ILE A 373 7.91 -7.76 -38.85
CA ILE A 373 7.99 -9.17 -39.26
C ILE A 373 7.80 -9.38 -40.75
N THR A 374 7.74 -8.31 -41.53
CA THR A 374 7.45 -8.34 -42.99
C THR A 374 8.35 -9.29 -43.76
N SER A 375 9.67 -9.23 -43.49
CA SER A 375 10.67 -10.06 -44.17
C SER A 375 10.70 -11.52 -43.71
N ALA A 376 10.09 -11.82 -42.57
CA ALA A 376 10.02 -13.16 -42.00
C ALA A 376 8.76 -13.94 -42.42
N LEU A 377 7.83 -13.31 -43.14
CA LEU A 377 6.63 -13.97 -43.65
C LEU A 377 6.96 -14.95 -44.79
N SER A 378 6.38 -16.13 -44.75
CA SER A 378 6.58 -17.21 -45.76
C SER A 378 5.53 -17.15 -46.90
N GLY A 379 5.04 -15.98 -47.24
CA GLY A 379 4.00 -15.76 -48.24
C GLY A 379 2.57 -15.80 -47.67
N ALA A 380 1.58 -16.16 -48.49
CA ALA A 380 0.21 -16.32 -48.05
C ALA A 380 0.01 -17.61 -47.22
N GLY A 381 -0.84 -17.54 -46.20
CA GLY A 381 -1.15 -18.69 -45.31
C GLY A 381 -0.76 -18.47 -43.88
N GLU A 382 -0.70 -19.57 -43.13
CA GLU A 382 -0.36 -19.52 -41.72
C GLU A 382 1.12 -19.17 -41.51
N GLN A 383 1.37 -18.31 -40.55
CA GLN A 383 2.69 -17.90 -40.08
C GLN A 383 2.88 -18.46 -38.68
N GLU A 384 4.03 -19.05 -38.42
CA GLU A 384 4.38 -19.57 -37.09
C GLU A 384 5.12 -18.50 -36.28
N ILE A 385 4.55 -18.14 -35.14
CA ILE A 385 5.19 -17.28 -34.13
C ILE A 385 5.63 -18.16 -32.97
N ILE A 386 6.89 -18.09 -32.57
CA ILE A 386 7.41 -18.69 -31.34
C ILE A 386 8.01 -17.61 -30.47
N VAL A 387 7.63 -17.61 -29.17
CA VAL A 387 8.20 -16.73 -28.15
C VAL A 387 8.85 -17.59 -27.09
N ALA A 388 10.17 -17.42 -26.93
CA ALA A 388 10.88 -17.97 -25.78
C ALA A 388 10.96 -16.93 -24.68
N VAL A 389 10.57 -17.32 -23.48
CA VAL A 389 10.61 -16.44 -22.31
C VAL A 389 11.49 -17.04 -21.22
N THR A 390 12.26 -16.20 -20.57
CA THR A 390 13.01 -16.51 -19.37
C THR A 390 12.63 -15.53 -18.28
N ASP A 391 12.09 -16.04 -17.18
CA ASP A 391 11.82 -15.28 -15.97
C ASP A 391 12.14 -16.13 -14.73
N THR A 392 13.13 -15.70 -13.97
CA THR A 392 13.55 -16.38 -12.73
C THR A 392 12.99 -15.69 -11.49
N THR A 393 12.29 -14.57 -11.64
CA THR A 393 11.81 -13.71 -10.55
C THR A 393 12.92 -13.49 -9.50
N GLY A 394 14.12 -13.19 -10.00
CA GLY A 394 15.36 -13.20 -9.22
C GLY A 394 15.94 -11.79 -8.99
N PRO A 395 17.09 -11.70 -8.31
CA PRO A 395 17.80 -10.44 -8.12
C PRO A 395 18.29 -9.86 -9.44
N ASN A 396 18.50 -8.54 -9.46
CA ASN A 396 18.99 -7.75 -10.60
C ASN A 396 18.02 -7.65 -11.79
N GLN A 397 16.74 -7.91 -11.54
CA GLN A 397 15.65 -7.56 -12.43
C GLN A 397 14.56 -6.82 -11.65
N PRO A 398 13.82 -5.87 -12.25
CA PRO A 398 12.62 -5.31 -11.65
C PRO A 398 11.56 -6.41 -11.47
N ILE A 399 11.14 -6.67 -10.24
CA ILE A 399 10.14 -7.70 -9.90
C ILE A 399 8.94 -7.13 -9.15
N GLY A 400 9.04 -5.89 -8.66
CA GLY A 400 8.01 -5.32 -7.80
C GLY A 400 7.82 -6.14 -6.53
N LYS A 401 6.57 -6.42 -6.20
CA LYS A 401 6.21 -7.29 -5.05
C LYS A 401 6.03 -8.76 -5.43
N GLN A 402 6.52 -9.18 -6.59
CA GLN A 402 6.49 -10.58 -7.02
C GLN A 402 7.44 -11.45 -6.20
N SER A 403 7.02 -12.67 -5.89
CA SER A 403 7.83 -13.61 -5.12
C SER A 403 7.55 -15.06 -5.51
N ARG A 404 8.60 -15.88 -5.58
CA ARG A 404 8.49 -17.35 -5.68
C ARG A 404 8.03 -18.00 -4.36
N ARG A 405 8.01 -17.21 -3.29
CA ARG A 405 7.52 -17.60 -1.95
C ARG A 405 6.63 -16.48 -1.44
N PRO A 406 5.40 -16.41 -1.95
CA PRO A 406 4.46 -15.36 -1.54
C PRO A 406 4.16 -15.46 -0.04
N GLY A 407 3.94 -14.32 0.59
CA GLY A 407 3.64 -14.21 2.01
C GLY A 407 3.87 -12.78 2.52
N GLY A 408 3.18 -12.37 3.58
CA GLY A 408 3.23 -10.99 4.06
C GLY A 408 2.82 -10.01 2.98
N ILE A 409 3.70 -9.09 2.63
CA ILE A 409 3.46 -8.01 1.64
C ILE A 409 3.99 -8.33 0.23
N VAL A 410 4.38 -9.58 -0.05
CA VAL A 410 4.82 -10.02 -1.38
C VAL A 410 3.92 -11.17 -1.87
N TYR A 411 3.70 -11.26 -3.18
CA TYR A 411 2.63 -12.04 -3.80
C TYR A 411 3.15 -12.96 -4.88
N THR A 412 2.29 -13.88 -5.34
CA THR A 412 2.58 -14.81 -6.43
C THR A 412 3.10 -14.07 -7.66
N GLN A 413 4.20 -14.55 -8.22
CA GLN A 413 4.82 -13.99 -9.42
C GLN A 413 3.93 -14.12 -10.65
N SER A 414 4.29 -13.39 -11.69
CA SER A 414 3.56 -13.29 -12.95
C SER A 414 4.54 -13.38 -14.11
N SER A 415 4.80 -14.59 -14.59
CA SER A 415 5.80 -14.85 -15.63
C SER A 415 5.19 -14.98 -17.02
N GLY A 416 5.96 -14.66 -18.04
CA GLY A 416 5.58 -14.84 -19.44
C GLY A 416 4.84 -13.66 -20.07
N ILE A 417 3.99 -13.95 -21.05
CA ILE A 417 3.20 -12.94 -21.75
C ILE A 417 2.01 -12.56 -20.88
N TRP A 418 2.00 -11.35 -20.31
CA TRP A 418 0.94 -10.92 -19.40
C TRP A 418 0.15 -9.67 -19.85
N GLN A 419 0.50 -9.10 -21.02
CA GLN A 419 -0.32 -8.08 -21.70
C GLN A 419 -0.55 -8.48 -23.16
N THR A 420 -1.56 -7.83 -23.78
CA THR A 420 -2.04 -8.13 -25.15
C THR A 420 -0.92 -8.27 -26.17
N VAL A 421 -1.05 -9.27 -27.05
CA VAL A 421 -0.26 -9.45 -28.27
C VAL A 421 -1.13 -9.17 -29.47
N TRP A 422 -0.61 -8.41 -30.46
CA TRP A 422 -1.40 -8.05 -31.63
C TRP A 422 -0.55 -7.76 -32.88
N LEU A 423 -1.18 -7.84 -34.04
CA LEU A 423 -0.60 -7.46 -35.35
C LEU A 423 -1.20 -6.15 -35.85
N GLU A 424 -0.39 -5.33 -36.51
CA GLU A 424 -0.81 -4.12 -37.20
C GLU A 424 -0.14 -4.00 -38.57
N PRO A 425 -0.91 -3.85 -39.67
CA PRO A 425 -0.36 -3.40 -40.93
C PRO A 425 -0.05 -1.90 -40.84
N VAL A 426 1.16 -1.50 -41.20
CA VAL A 426 1.60 -0.10 -41.23
C VAL A 426 2.20 0.22 -42.59
N PRO A 427 2.07 1.47 -43.12
CA PRO A 427 2.75 1.88 -44.32
C PRO A 427 4.27 1.71 -44.21
N SER A 428 4.95 1.72 -45.35
CA SER A 428 6.42 1.65 -45.44
C SER A 428 7.09 2.77 -44.63
N VAL A 429 6.50 3.95 -44.61
CA VAL A 429 6.85 5.06 -43.72
C VAL A 429 5.71 5.26 -42.75
N ALA A 430 5.96 5.04 -41.44
CA ALA A 430 4.92 4.98 -40.41
C ALA A 430 5.37 5.68 -39.13
N ILE A 431 4.41 6.18 -38.39
CA ILE A 431 4.59 6.75 -37.06
C ILE A 431 4.96 5.62 -36.08
N ASP A 432 6.09 5.76 -35.40
CA ASP A 432 6.54 4.82 -34.37
C ASP A 432 5.99 5.24 -33.00
N SER A 433 6.05 6.54 -32.68
CA SER A 433 5.51 7.09 -31.44
C SER A 433 5.08 8.56 -31.61
N ILE A 434 4.21 9.01 -30.72
CA ILE A 434 3.82 10.40 -30.57
C ILE A 434 4.20 10.85 -29.16
N VAL A 435 4.82 12.02 -29.06
CA VAL A 435 5.06 12.70 -27.78
C VAL A 435 4.28 14.02 -27.80
N SER A 436 3.43 14.22 -26.80
CA SER A 436 2.63 15.44 -26.68
C SER A 436 2.79 16.08 -25.30
N THR A 437 3.05 17.39 -25.27
CA THR A 437 3.25 18.14 -24.02
C THR A 437 2.42 19.42 -24.05
N PRO A 438 1.44 19.57 -23.15
CA PRO A 438 0.59 20.78 -23.09
C PRO A 438 1.31 21.94 -22.39
N SER A 439 0.99 23.16 -22.81
CA SER A 439 1.34 24.40 -22.13
C SER A 439 0.07 25.24 -21.95
N ILE A 440 -0.49 25.26 -20.75
CA ILE A 440 -1.72 26.01 -20.47
C ILE A 440 -1.49 27.53 -20.51
N GLN A 441 -0.29 27.98 -20.14
CA GLN A 441 0.06 29.40 -20.15
C GLN A 441 0.16 29.94 -21.60
N ALA A 442 0.74 29.15 -22.52
CA ALA A 442 0.86 29.49 -23.90
C ALA A 442 -0.40 29.16 -24.73
N GLY A 443 -1.32 28.38 -24.19
CA GLY A 443 -2.47 27.84 -24.93
C GLY A 443 -2.02 26.97 -26.11
N THR A 444 -1.00 26.12 -25.89
CA THR A 444 -0.40 25.30 -26.95
C THR A 444 -0.23 23.84 -26.53
N LEU A 445 -0.19 22.95 -27.53
CA LEU A 445 0.29 21.58 -27.43
C LEU A 445 1.54 21.44 -28.28
N THR A 446 2.66 21.06 -27.69
CA THR A 446 3.82 20.59 -28.44
C THR A 446 3.60 19.15 -28.84
N VAL A 447 3.71 18.84 -30.16
CA VAL A 447 3.52 17.48 -30.72
C VAL A 447 4.76 17.11 -31.49
N GLU A 448 5.33 15.92 -31.21
CA GLU A 448 6.39 15.31 -31.99
C GLU A 448 5.96 13.92 -32.45
N ALA A 449 5.83 13.71 -33.76
CA ALA A 449 5.60 12.39 -34.33
C ALA A 449 6.95 11.82 -34.79
N ARG A 450 7.39 10.73 -34.15
CA ARG A 450 8.66 10.06 -34.41
C ARG A 450 8.46 8.92 -35.37
N SER A 451 9.37 8.82 -36.36
CA SER A 451 9.38 7.77 -37.36
C SER A 451 10.83 7.48 -37.76
N ALA A 452 11.32 6.28 -37.46
CA ALA A 452 12.64 5.83 -37.88
C ALA A 452 12.72 5.61 -39.39
N SER A 453 11.60 5.43 -40.09
CA SER A 453 11.51 5.21 -41.54
C SER A 453 11.31 6.48 -42.35
N ALA A 454 11.03 7.62 -41.71
CA ALA A 454 10.77 8.88 -42.37
C ALA A 454 12.09 9.56 -42.85
N SER A 455 12.10 10.04 -44.11
CA SER A 455 13.18 10.87 -44.61
C SER A 455 12.98 12.36 -44.26
N SER A 456 13.92 13.21 -44.62
CA SER A 456 13.82 14.67 -44.42
C SER A 456 12.71 15.34 -45.20
N SER A 457 12.11 14.63 -46.18
CA SER A 457 10.96 15.12 -46.97
C SER A 457 9.61 14.78 -46.34
N ALA A 458 9.59 13.97 -45.31
CA ALA A 458 8.37 13.59 -44.63
C ALA A 458 7.78 14.76 -43.79
N SER A 459 6.49 14.95 -43.90
CA SER A 459 5.74 15.96 -43.16
C SER A 459 4.68 15.35 -42.25
N VAL A 460 4.45 15.99 -41.13
CA VAL A 460 3.44 15.61 -40.13
C VAL A 460 2.39 16.71 -40.05
N THR A 461 1.14 16.34 -40.11
CA THR A 461 -0.02 17.20 -39.79
C THR A 461 -0.67 16.68 -38.54
N ALA A 462 -0.79 17.52 -37.51
CA ALA A 462 -1.52 17.24 -36.28
C ALA A 462 -2.76 18.13 -36.20
N VAL A 463 -3.92 17.52 -35.92
CA VAL A 463 -5.24 18.17 -35.83
C VAL A 463 -5.84 17.89 -34.47
N ALA A 464 -6.03 18.91 -33.65
CA ALA A 464 -6.73 18.82 -32.37
C ALA A 464 -8.25 19.06 -32.54
N ARG A 465 -9.04 18.26 -31.85
CA ARG A 465 -10.51 18.36 -31.84
C ARG A 465 -11.05 18.43 -30.43
N ASP A 466 -12.10 19.19 -30.24
CA ASP A 466 -12.87 19.20 -28.99
C ASP A 466 -13.76 17.95 -28.87
N ALA A 467 -14.46 17.83 -27.73
CA ALA A 467 -15.36 16.69 -27.46
C ALA A 467 -16.56 16.61 -28.46
N SER A 468 -16.89 17.67 -29.17
CA SER A 468 -17.89 17.67 -30.25
C SER A 468 -17.33 17.23 -31.61
N GLY A 469 -16.01 17.02 -31.70
CA GLY A 469 -15.29 16.72 -32.94
C GLY A 469 -14.90 17.95 -33.77
N GLN A 470 -15.17 19.19 -33.27
CA GLN A 470 -14.79 20.42 -33.96
C GLN A 470 -13.27 20.62 -33.90
N VAL A 471 -12.66 21.04 -35.01
CA VAL A 471 -11.22 21.36 -35.06
C VAL A 471 -10.96 22.63 -34.25
N VAL A 472 -10.09 22.53 -33.24
CA VAL A 472 -9.65 23.65 -32.39
C VAL A 472 -8.26 24.15 -32.78
N GLY A 473 -7.45 23.33 -33.45
CA GLY A 473 -6.13 23.68 -33.90
C GLY A 473 -5.56 22.72 -34.93
N THR A 474 -4.68 23.22 -35.78
CA THR A 474 -3.94 22.41 -36.76
C THR A 474 -2.51 22.93 -36.89
N VAL A 475 -1.55 22.04 -37.00
CA VAL A 475 -0.16 22.35 -37.31
C VAL A 475 0.40 21.37 -38.32
N THR A 476 1.26 21.85 -39.24
CA THR A 476 1.98 21.01 -40.22
C THR A 476 3.46 21.40 -40.21
N GLY A 477 4.33 20.41 -40.22
CA GLY A 477 5.79 20.60 -40.24
C GLY A 477 6.54 19.31 -40.50
N PRO A 478 7.88 19.32 -40.47
CA PRO A 478 8.69 18.12 -40.72
C PRO A 478 8.44 17.02 -39.65
N ALA A 479 8.59 15.76 -40.08
CA ALA A 479 8.62 14.62 -39.16
C ALA A 479 9.84 14.68 -38.22
N ASN A 480 9.77 13.99 -37.08
CA ASN A 480 10.87 13.95 -36.10
C ASN A 480 11.28 15.33 -35.56
N THR A 481 10.34 16.29 -35.56
CA THR A 481 10.53 17.63 -35.00
C THR A 481 9.38 18.01 -34.12
N GLN A 482 9.63 18.85 -33.12
CA GLN A 482 8.60 19.39 -32.27
C GLN A 482 7.78 20.44 -33.00
N LEU A 483 6.49 20.25 -33.10
CA LEU A 483 5.52 21.15 -33.69
C LEU A 483 4.65 21.78 -32.63
N THR A 484 4.40 23.08 -32.73
CA THR A 484 3.55 23.81 -31.79
C THR A 484 2.15 23.99 -32.36
N LEU A 485 1.18 23.27 -31.80
CA LEU A 485 -0.23 23.34 -32.12
C LEU A 485 -0.93 24.33 -31.18
N GLN A 486 -1.68 25.29 -31.73
CA GLN A 486 -2.46 26.26 -30.95
C GLN A 486 -3.75 25.64 -30.43
N VAL A 487 -4.03 25.80 -29.14
CA VAL A 487 -5.28 25.43 -28.45
C VAL A 487 -5.76 26.67 -27.67
N PRO A 488 -6.41 27.64 -28.36
CA PRO A 488 -6.78 28.90 -27.73
C PRO A 488 -7.83 28.70 -26.64
N GLN A 489 -7.66 29.37 -25.49
CA GLN A 489 -8.58 29.26 -24.35
C GLN A 489 -8.91 27.80 -23.98
N PRO A 490 -7.89 26.98 -23.64
CA PRO A 490 -8.08 25.56 -23.48
C PRO A 490 -9.02 25.23 -22.33
N HIS A 491 -9.89 24.24 -22.54
CA HIS A 491 -10.60 23.57 -21.45
C HIS A 491 -9.60 22.69 -20.70
N LEU A 492 -9.44 22.97 -19.40
CA LEU A 492 -8.38 22.33 -18.62
C LEU A 492 -8.85 20.97 -18.08
N TRP A 493 -7.95 20.01 -18.13
CA TRP A 493 -8.16 18.71 -17.48
C TRP A 493 -7.96 18.85 -15.96
N THR A 494 -8.94 18.38 -15.18
CA THR A 494 -8.89 18.27 -13.72
C THR A 494 -9.53 16.96 -13.25
N PRO A 495 -9.33 16.53 -12.00
CA PRO A 495 -10.06 15.39 -11.45
C PRO A 495 -11.59 15.55 -11.53
N ASP A 496 -12.13 16.75 -11.35
CA ASP A 496 -13.57 17.02 -11.35
C ASP A 496 -14.13 17.25 -12.76
N ASP A 497 -13.29 17.63 -13.70
CA ASP A 497 -13.64 17.87 -15.11
C ASP A 497 -12.52 17.33 -16.00
N PRO A 498 -12.47 15.98 -16.24
CA PRO A 498 -11.40 15.31 -16.96
C PRO A 498 -11.51 15.46 -18.48
N TYR A 499 -11.48 16.71 -18.95
CA TYR A 499 -11.70 17.05 -20.33
C TYR A 499 -10.54 16.60 -21.23
N LEU A 500 -10.84 15.80 -22.24
CA LEU A 500 -9.89 15.28 -23.22
C LEU A 500 -10.19 15.82 -24.62
N TYR A 501 -9.17 16.32 -25.29
CA TYR A 501 -9.17 16.65 -26.71
C TYR A 501 -8.78 15.42 -27.53
N GLY A 502 -9.42 15.19 -28.67
CA GLY A 502 -8.92 14.28 -29.69
C GLY A 502 -7.71 14.85 -30.44
N LEU A 503 -6.82 13.99 -30.89
CA LEU A 503 -5.63 14.36 -31.65
C LEU A 503 -5.43 13.38 -32.82
N ASP A 504 -5.64 13.84 -34.04
CA ASP A 504 -5.32 13.08 -35.25
C ASP A 504 -3.94 13.48 -35.75
N VAL A 505 -3.03 12.51 -35.88
CA VAL A 505 -1.67 12.75 -36.39
C VAL A 505 -1.45 11.97 -37.68
N THR A 506 -1.13 12.69 -38.74
CA THR A 506 -0.91 12.13 -40.10
C THR A 506 0.50 12.43 -40.56
N LEU A 507 1.26 11.38 -40.82
CA LEU A 507 2.59 11.42 -41.46
C LEU A 507 2.41 11.17 -42.95
N THR A 508 3.00 12.03 -43.79
CA THR A 508 2.94 11.93 -45.23
C THR A 508 4.36 12.01 -45.85
N GLU A 509 4.70 11.10 -46.77
CA GLU A 509 5.90 11.12 -47.55
C GLU A 509 5.64 10.54 -48.95
N GLY A 510 5.63 11.39 -49.96
CA GLY A 510 5.24 11.00 -51.32
C GLY A 510 3.79 10.49 -51.36
N GLN A 511 3.62 9.22 -51.74
CA GLN A 511 2.30 8.55 -51.75
C GLN A 511 1.99 7.81 -50.43
N ASN A 512 2.95 7.72 -49.52
CA ASN A 512 2.75 7.06 -48.24
C ASN A 512 2.04 8.00 -47.27
N THR A 513 1.01 7.51 -46.63
CA THR A 513 0.26 8.23 -45.58
C THR A 513 -0.01 7.28 -44.43
N ASP A 514 0.35 7.66 -43.23
CA ASP A 514 0.03 6.96 -41.99
C ASP A 514 -0.73 7.90 -41.04
N THR A 515 -1.91 7.50 -40.62
CA THR A 515 -2.75 8.27 -39.70
C THR A 515 -3.00 7.48 -38.44
N VAL A 516 -2.78 8.11 -37.31
CA VAL A 516 -3.07 7.55 -35.99
C VAL A 516 -3.92 8.51 -35.17
N GLY A 517 -4.88 7.95 -34.43
CA GLY A 517 -5.68 8.67 -33.46
C GLY A 517 -5.02 8.66 -32.08
N SER A 518 -5.08 9.79 -31.40
CA SER A 518 -4.60 10.00 -30.04
C SER A 518 -5.54 10.93 -29.28
N TYR A 519 -5.18 11.32 -28.07
CA TYR A 519 -5.87 12.33 -27.27
C TYR A 519 -4.89 13.01 -26.33
N PHE A 520 -5.29 14.16 -25.75
CA PHE A 520 -4.53 14.87 -24.74
C PHE A 520 -5.44 15.64 -23.79
N GLY A 521 -4.94 15.92 -22.59
CA GLY A 521 -5.54 16.83 -21.63
C GLY A 521 -4.65 18.06 -21.43
N MET A 522 -5.27 19.24 -21.41
CA MET A 522 -4.56 20.49 -21.14
C MET A 522 -4.44 20.71 -19.63
N ARG A 523 -3.27 20.47 -19.07
CA ARG A 523 -3.00 20.64 -17.64
C ARG A 523 -1.57 21.07 -17.38
N SER A 524 -1.30 21.62 -16.19
CA SER A 524 0.04 21.86 -15.66
C SER A 524 0.13 21.46 -14.20
N VAL A 525 1.35 21.09 -13.76
CA VAL A 525 1.67 20.84 -12.35
C VAL A 525 2.87 21.69 -11.94
N ALA A 526 2.89 22.14 -10.69
CA ALA A 526 3.99 22.91 -10.13
C ALA A 526 4.09 22.73 -8.62
N ILE A 527 5.22 23.12 -8.02
CA ILE A 527 5.33 23.42 -6.59
C ILE A 527 5.28 24.93 -6.47
N GLN A 528 4.40 25.46 -5.62
CA GLN A 528 4.29 26.89 -5.33
C GLN A 528 4.14 27.11 -3.83
N ASP A 529 4.64 28.25 -3.36
CA ASP A 529 4.35 28.71 -2.00
C ASP A 529 2.86 29.08 -1.89
N VAL A 530 2.17 28.44 -0.96
CA VAL A 530 0.76 28.68 -0.67
C VAL A 530 0.60 28.74 0.84
N GLY A 531 0.31 29.93 1.35
CA GLY A 531 0.18 30.15 2.78
C GLY A 531 1.46 29.92 3.59
N GLY A 532 2.63 30.07 2.97
CA GLY A 532 3.94 29.87 3.60
C GLY A 532 4.47 28.42 3.51
N PHE A 533 3.82 27.56 2.74
CA PHE A 533 4.27 26.18 2.49
C PHE A 533 4.41 25.89 1.01
N PRO A 534 5.47 25.20 0.57
CA PRO A 534 5.50 24.57 -0.74
C PRO A 534 4.38 23.55 -0.87
N LYS A 535 3.48 23.75 -1.83
CA LYS A 535 2.30 22.92 -2.09
C LYS A 535 2.29 22.38 -3.50
N LEU A 536 1.64 21.22 -3.68
CA LEU A 536 1.25 20.73 -5.00
C LEU A 536 0.20 21.65 -5.61
N VAL A 537 0.43 22.06 -6.85
CA VAL A 537 -0.45 22.98 -7.59
C VAL A 537 -0.79 22.37 -8.95
N LEU A 538 -2.07 22.19 -9.22
CA LEU A 538 -2.62 21.75 -10.50
C LEU A 538 -3.31 22.94 -11.18
N ASN A 539 -2.90 23.28 -12.41
CA ASN A 539 -3.48 24.38 -13.19
C ASN A 539 -3.48 25.73 -12.44
N GLY A 540 -2.45 26.00 -11.66
CA GLY A 540 -2.31 27.23 -10.89
C GLY A 540 -3.13 27.26 -9.58
N LYS A 541 -3.78 26.18 -9.19
CA LYS A 541 -4.53 26.08 -7.93
C LYS A 541 -3.93 25.02 -7.00
N PRO A 542 -3.88 25.25 -5.68
CA PRO A 542 -3.42 24.26 -4.74
C PRO A 542 -4.34 23.05 -4.76
N ILE A 543 -3.77 21.87 -4.54
CA ILE A 543 -4.50 20.61 -4.48
C ILE A 543 -3.96 19.75 -3.35
N PHE A 544 -4.85 19.01 -2.70
CA PHE A 544 -4.47 17.88 -1.85
C PHE A 544 -4.65 16.59 -2.63
N SER A 545 -3.55 15.85 -2.89
CA SER A 545 -3.59 14.56 -3.56
C SER A 545 -4.00 13.47 -2.57
N LEU A 546 -5.29 13.22 -2.43
CA LEU A 546 -5.81 12.15 -1.59
C LEU A 546 -5.93 10.88 -2.42
N ALA A 547 -4.99 9.96 -2.22
CA ALA A 547 -4.84 8.76 -3.03
C ALA A 547 -5.13 7.46 -2.27
N MET A 548 -5.37 6.39 -3.03
CA MET A 548 -5.23 5.02 -2.55
C MET A 548 -4.04 4.34 -3.21
N LEU A 549 -3.40 3.43 -2.46
CA LEU A 549 -2.39 2.52 -3.00
C LEU A 549 -3.10 1.46 -3.85
N ASP A 550 -2.66 1.29 -5.09
CA ASP A 550 -3.18 0.31 -6.02
C ASP A 550 -2.02 -0.55 -6.56
N GLN A 551 -2.03 -1.82 -6.21
CA GLN A 551 -0.98 -2.78 -6.57
C GLN A 551 -1.31 -3.57 -7.85
N GLY A 552 -2.57 -3.56 -8.30
CA GLY A 552 -2.99 -4.14 -9.58
C GLY A 552 -2.89 -5.66 -9.66
N PHE A 553 -3.06 -6.39 -8.56
CA PHE A 553 -3.14 -7.84 -8.55
C PHE A 553 -4.59 -8.33 -8.55
N TRP A 554 -4.82 -9.47 -9.19
CA TRP A 554 -6.13 -10.12 -9.35
C TRP A 554 -6.07 -11.58 -8.90
N PRO A 555 -7.07 -12.09 -8.17
CA PRO A 555 -7.02 -13.48 -7.68
C PRO A 555 -7.06 -14.51 -8.81
N ASP A 556 -7.64 -14.14 -9.96
CA ASP A 556 -7.84 -15.00 -11.13
C ASP A 556 -6.77 -14.78 -12.21
N GLY A 557 -6.31 -13.56 -12.39
CA GLY A 557 -5.36 -13.19 -13.45
C GLY A 557 -3.98 -12.71 -12.98
N LEU A 558 -3.72 -12.62 -11.68
CA LEU A 558 -2.52 -12.05 -11.07
C LEU A 558 -2.25 -10.63 -11.59
N TYR A 559 -1.20 -10.40 -12.38
CA TYR A 559 -0.93 -9.08 -12.97
C TYR A 559 -1.90 -8.69 -14.09
N THR A 560 -2.60 -9.64 -14.68
CA THR A 560 -3.54 -9.37 -15.77
C THR A 560 -4.97 -9.28 -15.26
N ALA A 561 -5.59 -8.13 -15.39
CA ALA A 561 -7.01 -7.99 -15.12
C ALA A 561 -7.84 -8.89 -16.05
N PRO A 562 -8.92 -9.50 -15.58
CA PRO A 562 -9.72 -10.42 -16.39
C PRO A 562 -10.44 -9.75 -17.56
N SER A 563 -10.70 -8.44 -17.48
CA SER A 563 -11.36 -7.68 -18.55
C SER A 563 -11.03 -6.19 -18.48
N ASP A 564 -11.31 -5.45 -19.54
CA ASP A 564 -11.20 -3.98 -19.56
C ASP A 564 -12.18 -3.31 -18.58
N ALA A 565 -13.35 -3.90 -18.42
CA ALA A 565 -14.32 -3.44 -17.42
C ALA A 565 -13.79 -3.57 -15.99
N ALA A 566 -13.02 -4.63 -15.71
CA ALA A 566 -12.34 -4.82 -14.42
C ALA A 566 -11.27 -3.74 -14.18
N LEU A 567 -10.43 -3.43 -15.19
CA LEU A 567 -9.47 -2.33 -15.12
C LEU A 567 -10.15 -0.99 -14.78
N ARG A 568 -11.23 -0.70 -15.47
CA ARG A 568 -12.01 0.53 -15.25
C ARG A 568 -12.62 0.57 -13.85
N TRP A 569 -13.11 -0.57 -13.36
CA TRP A 569 -13.76 -0.67 -12.06
C TRP A 569 -12.80 -0.32 -10.89
N ASP A 570 -11.58 -0.84 -10.89
CA ASP A 570 -10.57 -0.55 -9.84
C ASP A 570 -10.30 0.97 -9.72
N ILE A 571 -10.41 1.72 -10.82
CA ILE A 571 -10.27 3.18 -10.82
C ILE A 571 -11.57 3.85 -10.35
N GLN A 572 -12.71 3.41 -10.88
CA GLN A 572 -14.03 4.02 -10.60
C GLN A 572 -14.39 3.96 -9.10
N VAL A 573 -14.14 2.81 -8.44
CA VAL A 573 -14.49 2.66 -7.01
C VAL A 573 -13.70 3.60 -6.11
N GLN A 574 -12.48 3.97 -6.47
CA GLN A 574 -11.69 4.95 -5.75
C GLN A 574 -12.31 6.34 -5.88
N LYS A 575 -12.74 6.70 -7.09
CA LYS A 575 -13.49 7.95 -7.34
C LYS A 575 -14.80 7.99 -6.56
N ASP A 576 -15.55 6.88 -6.53
CA ASP A 576 -16.84 6.76 -5.83
C ASP A 576 -16.68 6.90 -4.31
N LEU A 577 -15.56 6.46 -3.75
CA LEU A 577 -15.18 6.67 -2.34
C LEU A 577 -14.65 8.09 -2.05
N GLY A 578 -14.60 8.98 -3.06
CA GLY A 578 -14.21 10.38 -2.88
C GLY A 578 -12.72 10.66 -2.94
N PHE A 579 -11.90 9.72 -3.43
CA PHE A 579 -10.49 9.99 -3.73
C PHE A 579 -10.34 10.78 -5.03
N ASN A 580 -9.28 11.58 -5.14
CA ASN A 580 -8.93 12.31 -6.36
C ASN A 580 -7.61 11.85 -6.99
N ALA A 581 -6.94 10.86 -6.38
CA ALA A 581 -5.66 10.35 -6.84
C ALA A 581 -5.53 8.85 -6.60
N ILE A 582 -4.55 8.24 -7.28
CA ILE A 582 -4.09 6.85 -7.14
C ILE A 582 -2.57 6.87 -7.08
N ARG A 583 -1.97 6.07 -6.21
CA ARG A 583 -0.58 5.68 -6.33
C ARG A 583 -0.51 4.27 -6.92
N LYS A 584 -0.10 4.15 -8.18
CA LYS A 584 0.17 2.86 -8.83
C LYS A 584 1.50 2.33 -8.34
N HIS A 585 1.40 1.36 -7.43
CA HIS A 585 2.51 0.90 -6.62
C HIS A 585 3.32 -0.20 -7.33
N ILE A 586 4.56 0.15 -7.64
CA ILE A 586 5.63 -0.72 -8.17
C ILE A 586 5.18 -1.69 -9.28
N LYS A 587 4.25 -1.28 -10.12
CA LYS A 587 3.73 -2.00 -11.28
C LYS A 587 3.42 -1.02 -12.41
N VAL A 588 3.59 -1.45 -13.66
CA VAL A 588 3.13 -0.71 -14.84
C VAL A 588 1.95 -1.43 -15.46
N GLU A 589 0.81 -0.75 -15.56
CA GLU A 589 -0.42 -1.31 -16.11
C GLU A 589 -0.45 -1.25 -17.65
N PRO A 590 -1.38 -1.97 -18.31
CA PRO A 590 -1.67 -1.76 -19.71
C PRO A 590 -2.11 -0.31 -19.98
N ALA A 591 -1.79 0.22 -21.16
CA ALA A 591 -2.12 1.60 -21.55
C ALA A 591 -3.62 1.94 -21.39
N ARG A 592 -4.51 0.95 -21.45
CA ARG A 592 -5.95 1.12 -21.24
C ARG A 592 -6.30 1.51 -19.81
N TRP A 593 -5.55 1.05 -18.80
CA TRP A 593 -5.75 1.46 -17.42
C TRP A 593 -5.54 2.98 -17.26
N TYR A 594 -4.44 3.52 -17.81
CA TYR A 594 -4.17 4.96 -17.78
C TYR A 594 -5.21 5.75 -18.57
N HIS A 595 -5.68 5.22 -19.70
CA HIS A 595 -6.78 5.83 -20.45
C HIS A 595 -8.07 5.94 -19.62
N HIS A 596 -8.40 4.91 -18.83
CA HIS A 596 -9.54 4.99 -17.90
C HIS A 596 -9.29 6.03 -16.78
N ALA A 597 -8.09 6.13 -16.24
CA ALA A 597 -7.73 7.17 -15.27
C ALA A 597 -7.86 8.58 -15.87
N ASP A 598 -7.39 8.75 -17.12
CA ASP A 598 -7.51 10.00 -17.89
C ASP A 598 -8.97 10.43 -18.10
N GLN A 599 -9.89 9.46 -18.33
CA GLN A 599 -11.31 9.69 -18.55
C GLN A 599 -12.13 9.87 -17.29
N ILE A 600 -11.80 9.12 -16.22
CA ILE A 600 -12.52 9.18 -14.93
C ILE A 600 -12.09 10.39 -14.11
N GLY A 601 -10.88 10.88 -14.34
CA GLY A 601 -10.33 12.02 -13.65
C GLY A 601 -9.78 11.63 -12.26
N LEU A 602 -8.72 10.82 -12.25
CA LEU A 602 -7.91 10.58 -11.06
C LEU A 602 -6.45 10.90 -11.37
N LEU A 603 -5.80 11.63 -10.47
CA LEU A 603 -4.36 11.87 -10.54
C LEU A 603 -3.62 10.56 -10.32
N VAL A 604 -2.53 10.32 -11.06
CA VAL A 604 -1.74 9.09 -10.92
C VAL A 604 -0.31 9.44 -10.52
N TRP A 605 0.11 8.88 -9.40
CA TRP A 605 1.51 8.73 -9.00
C TRP A 605 1.99 7.37 -9.49
N GLN A 606 2.94 7.35 -10.41
CA GLN A 606 3.45 6.12 -11.00
C GLN A 606 4.81 5.78 -10.42
N ASP A 607 4.90 4.63 -9.75
CA ASP A 607 6.16 4.11 -9.22
C ASP A 607 7.00 3.46 -10.32
N PHE A 608 8.32 3.58 -10.19
CA PHE A 608 9.25 2.69 -10.87
C PHE A 608 9.15 1.29 -10.24
N VAL A 609 9.42 0.26 -11.02
CA VAL A 609 9.29 -1.12 -10.53
C VAL A 609 10.52 -1.52 -9.75
N SER A 610 10.37 -1.69 -8.44
CA SER A 610 11.45 -2.05 -7.53
C SER A 610 11.99 -3.47 -7.77
N GLY A 611 13.15 -3.76 -7.20
CA GLY A 611 13.80 -5.06 -7.21
C GLY A 611 14.98 -5.06 -6.26
N SER A 612 15.79 -6.11 -6.27
CA SER A 612 17.05 -6.18 -5.53
C SER A 612 18.23 -6.01 -6.51
N PHE A 613 18.83 -4.82 -6.57
CA PHE A 613 19.87 -4.46 -7.57
C PHE A 613 21.25 -4.47 -6.93
N THR A 614 21.90 -5.63 -6.92
CA THR A 614 23.18 -5.87 -6.24
C THR A 614 24.40 -5.61 -7.13
N ASN A 615 24.20 -5.38 -8.43
CA ASN A 615 25.28 -5.10 -9.39
C ASN A 615 24.89 -4.01 -10.40
N THR A 616 25.89 -3.47 -11.10
CA THR A 616 25.71 -2.39 -12.07
C THR A 616 24.76 -2.74 -13.21
N GLN A 617 24.73 -4.00 -13.65
CA GLN A 617 23.84 -4.43 -14.72
C GLN A 617 22.36 -4.36 -14.29
N GLY A 618 22.04 -4.83 -13.06
CA GLY A 618 20.70 -4.72 -12.48
C GLY A 618 20.27 -3.26 -12.29
N GLN A 619 21.18 -2.40 -11.81
CA GLN A 619 20.93 -0.96 -11.66
C GLN A 619 20.64 -0.29 -13.00
N GLN A 620 21.43 -0.62 -14.03
CA GLN A 620 21.18 -0.12 -15.39
C GLN A 620 19.87 -0.66 -15.97
N GLY A 621 19.52 -1.92 -15.71
CA GLY A 621 18.23 -2.52 -16.09
C GLY A 621 17.05 -1.79 -15.48
N PHE A 622 17.11 -1.49 -14.19
CA PHE A 622 16.09 -0.69 -13.47
C PHE A 622 15.89 0.69 -14.11
N LEU A 623 16.98 1.42 -14.36
CA LEU A 623 16.90 2.74 -14.98
C LEU A 623 16.36 2.67 -16.42
N ALA A 624 16.84 1.72 -17.22
CA ALA A 624 16.37 1.56 -18.59
C ALA A 624 14.88 1.23 -18.67
N GLU A 625 14.38 0.37 -17.77
CA GLU A 625 12.94 0.05 -17.66
C GLU A 625 12.14 1.28 -17.25
N GLY A 626 12.59 2.00 -16.21
CA GLY A 626 11.93 3.19 -15.71
C GLY A 626 11.82 4.30 -16.76
N PHE A 627 12.89 4.59 -17.50
CA PHE A 627 12.84 5.60 -18.56
C PHE A 627 11.99 5.17 -19.77
N ARG A 628 11.99 3.89 -20.15
CA ARG A 628 11.06 3.37 -21.18
C ARG A 628 9.60 3.49 -20.73
N MET A 629 9.30 3.19 -19.47
CA MET A 629 7.98 3.41 -18.89
C MET A 629 7.56 4.88 -18.97
N MET A 630 8.43 5.81 -18.58
CA MET A 630 8.15 7.25 -18.69
C MET A 630 7.86 7.66 -20.13
N GLU A 631 8.64 7.19 -21.09
CA GLU A 631 8.42 7.48 -22.53
C GLU A 631 7.08 6.91 -23.02
N GLN A 632 6.77 5.67 -22.67
CA GLN A 632 5.52 5.00 -23.05
C GLN A 632 4.28 5.69 -22.48
N LEU A 633 4.36 6.24 -21.26
CA LEU A 633 3.24 6.81 -20.51
C LEU A 633 3.20 8.35 -20.57
N HIS A 634 4.14 8.99 -21.27
CA HIS A 634 4.30 10.45 -21.29
C HIS A 634 3.02 11.21 -21.62
N ASN A 635 2.20 10.69 -22.54
CA ASN A 635 1.02 11.38 -23.04
C ASN A 635 -0.20 11.32 -22.12
N SER A 636 -0.19 10.50 -21.05
CA SER A 636 -1.34 10.37 -20.12
C SER A 636 -1.46 11.60 -19.23
N PRO A 637 -2.52 12.40 -19.33
CA PRO A 637 -2.69 13.60 -18.50
C PRO A 637 -2.93 13.28 -17.02
N SER A 638 -3.49 12.12 -16.68
CA SER A 638 -3.69 11.70 -15.30
C SER A 638 -2.39 11.51 -14.53
N ILE A 639 -1.30 11.07 -15.19
CA ILE A 639 0.00 10.90 -14.54
C ILE A 639 0.57 12.27 -14.20
N VAL A 640 0.69 12.57 -12.91
CA VAL A 640 1.18 13.85 -12.39
C VAL A 640 2.52 13.73 -11.69
N GLY A 641 2.92 12.52 -11.29
CA GLY A 641 4.17 12.31 -10.58
C GLY A 641 4.81 10.95 -10.86
N TRP A 642 6.14 10.94 -10.84
CA TRP A 642 6.99 9.76 -10.89
C TRP A 642 7.59 9.51 -9.51
N VAL A 643 7.46 8.27 -9.00
CA VAL A 643 8.05 7.82 -7.73
C VAL A 643 9.20 6.86 -8.05
N VAL A 644 10.43 7.20 -7.67
CA VAL A 644 11.61 6.46 -8.11
C VAL A 644 11.91 5.26 -7.22
N PHE A 645 12.02 5.46 -5.91
CA PHE A 645 12.25 4.39 -4.94
C PHE A 645 11.13 4.33 -3.90
N ASN A 646 10.88 3.13 -3.38
CA ASN A 646 9.96 2.85 -2.29
C ASN A 646 10.73 2.20 -1.14
N GLU A 647 10.64 2.76 0.10
CA GLU A 647 11.11 2.15 1.35
C GLU A 647 12.57 1.62 1.31
N GLY A 648 13.39 2.19 0.45
CA GLY A 648 14.76 1.72 0.22
C GLY A 648 14.89 0.47 -0.66
N TRP A 649 13.78 -0.07 -1.18
CA TRP A 649 13.79 -1.28 -2.00
C TRP A 649 14.56 -1.06 -3.30
N GLY A 650 15.68 -1.76 -3.44
CA GLY A 650 16.60 -1.61 -4.57
C GLY A 650 17.44 -0.34 -4.55
N GLU A 651 17.31 0.51 -3.56
CA GLU A 651 18.14 1.70 -3.37
C GLU A 651 19.56 1.31 -3.01
N TRP A 652 20.56 1.73 -3.78
CA TRP A 652 21.95 1.36 -3.51
C TRP A 652 22.72 2.41 -2.71
N ASN A 653 22.40 3.69 -2.85
CA ASN A 653 22.87 4.74 -1.94
C ASN A 653 22.12 6.05 -2.14
N ARG A 654 22.10 6.90 -1.13
CA ARG A 654 21.37 8.18 -1.08
C ARG A 654 21.77 9.19 -2.16
N GLU A 655 23.06 9.26 -2.51
CA GLU A 655 23.55 10.20 -3.53
C GLU A 655 23.03 9.79 -4.93
N ALA A 656 23.08 8.51 -5.25
CA ALA A 656 22.54 8.00 -6.51
C ALA A 656 21.04 8.25 -6.62
N THR A 657 20.26 8.08 -5.53
CA THR A 657 18.83 8.41 -5.48
C THR A 657 18.59 9.85 -5.88
N GLY A 658 19.37 10.80 -5.34
CA GLY A 658 19.28 12.21 -5.71
C GLY A 658 19.65 12.50 -7.18
N GLN A 659 20.70 11.82 -7.70
CA GLN A 659 21.12 11.95 -9.10
C GLN A 659 20.04 11.40 -10.06
N ILE A 660 19.46 10.25 -9.73
CA ILE A 660 18.38 9.64 -10.54
C ILE A 660 17.14 10.52 -10.53
N ALA A 661 16.73 11.05 -9.39
CA ALA A 661 15.60 11.99 -9.30
C ALA A 661 15.82 13.22 -10.20
N GLY A 662 17.05 13.75 -10.26
CA GLY A 662 17.45 14.83 -11.19
C GLY A 662 17.33 14.42 -12.66
N GLN A 663 17.75 13.19 -13.02
CA GLN A 663 17.62 12.65 -14.38
C GLN A 663 16.13 12.46 -14.77
N VAL A 664 15.31 11.93 -13.85
CA VAL A 664 13.87 11.77 -14.07
C VAL A 664 13.20 13.13 -14.29
N LYS A 665 13.54 14.14 -13.47
CA LYS A 665 13.02 15.51 -13.64
C LYS A 665 13.46 16.15 -14.96
N ALA A 666 14.69 15.91 -15.38
CA ALA A 666 15.20 16.40 -16.66
C ALA A 666 14.54 15.71 -17.87
N ALA A 667 14.21 14.41 -17.75
CA ALA A 667 13.53 13.66 -18.80
C ALA A 667 12.04 14.07 -18.93
N ASP A 668 11.39 14.40 -17.82
CA ASP A 668 10.01 14.87 -17.81
C ASP A 668 9.78 16.02 -16.81
N PRO A 669 10.06 17.27 -17.20
CA PRO A 669 9.84 18.42 -16.32
C PRO A 669 8.35 18.75 -16.09
N SER A 670 7.42 18.14 -16.86
CA SER A 670 5.99 18.39 -16.81
C SER A 670 5.27 17.64 -15.68
N ARG A 671 6.01 16.93 -14.82
CA ARG A 671 5.49 16.15 -13.68
C ARG A 671 6.31 16.37 -12.43
N TRP A 672 5.72 16.09 -11.28
CA TRP A 672 6.44 16.04 -10.01
C TRP A 672 7.35 14.80 -9.95
N VAL A 673 8.41 14.89 -9.17
CA VAL A 673 9.31 13.76 -8.90
C VAL A 673 9.41 13.54 -7.41
N ASN A 674 8.95 12.37 -6.97
CA ASN A 674 9.23 11.82 -5.66
C ASN A 674 10.48 10.94 -5.75
N ALA A 675 11.58 11.40 -5.19
CA ALA A 675 12.86 10.68 -5.27
C ALA A 675 12.79 9.34 -4.50
N HIS A 676 12.06 9.34 -3.38
CA HIS A 676 11.97 8.19 -2.49
C HIS A 676 10.73 8.30 -1.61
N SER A 677 9.77 7.41 -1.79
CA SER A 677 8.60 7.30 -0.91
C SER A 677 8.96 6.49 0.33
N GLY A 678 8.59 7.01 1.52
CA GLY A 678 8.93 6.40 2.80
C GLY A 678 10.40 6.59 3.20
N VAL A 679 10.94 7.80 3.09
CA VAL A 679 12.34 8.10 3.50
C VAL A 679 12.60 7.87 4.98
N ASN A 680 11.56 7.84 5.82
CA ASN A 680 11.60 7.70 7.27
C ASN A 680 11.57 6.25 7.77
N CYS A 681 11.38 5.26 6.91
CA CYS A 681 11.21 3.86 7.33
C CYS A 681 12.07 2.85 6.56
N CYS A 682 12.02 1.63 7.06
CA CYS A 682 12.38 0.40 6.35
C CYS A 682 13.88 0.35 5.97
N ASP A 683 14.22 0.02 4.72
CA ASP A 683 15.60 -0.07 4.23
C ASP A 683 16.13 1.24 3.62
N SER A 684 15.44 2.37 3.85
CA SER A 684 15.79 3.69 3.34
C SER A 684 17.24 4.08 3.65
N LYS A 685 17.95 4.64 2.66
CA LYS A 685 19.28 5.22 2.85
C LYS A 685 19.21 6.70 3.29
N GLY A 686 18.01 7.19 3.57
CA GLY A 686 17.72 8.55 4.00
C GLY A 686 17.41 9.52 2.86
N ASP A 687 16.86 10.67 3.25
CA ASP A 687 16.47 11.72 2.30
C ASP A 687 17.68 12.27 1.52
N SER A 688 17.62 12.20 0.19
CA SER A 688 18.65 12.72 -0.71
C SER A 688 18.65 14.26 -0.81
N GLY A 689 17.60 14.93 -0.32
CA GLY A 689 17.39 16.37 -0.48
C GLY A 689 17.06 16.79 -1.93
N LYS A 690 16.62 15.84 -2.78
CA LYS A 690 16.31 16.05 -4.20
C LYS A 690 14.89 15.57 -4.52
N GLY A 691 14.43 15.91 -5.74
CA GLY A 691 13.04 15.74 -6.14
C GLY A 691 12.18 16.93 -5.73
N ASP A 692 10.88 16.80 -5.92
CA ASP A 692 9.88 17.83 -5.62
C ASP A 692 9.13 17.55 -4.30
N ILE A 693 9.30 16.34 -3.74
CA ILE A 693 8.50 15.80 -2.63
C ILE A 693 9.40 15.30 -1.49
N ILE A 694 8.95 15.53 -0.26
CA ILE A 694 9.38 14.81 0.94
C ILE A 694 8.24 13.87 1.30
N ASP A 695 8.52 12.58 1.40
CA ASP A 695 7.50 11.55 1.54
C ASP A 695 7.81 10.62 2.72
N HIS A 696 6.88 10.53 3.67
CA HIS A 696 6.93 9.61 4.79
C HIS A 696 5.91 8.48 4.63
N HIS A 697 6.16 7.35 5.30
CA HIS A 697 5.18 6.30 5.54
C HIS A 697 4.81 6.28 7.02
N ASP A 698 3.50 6.46 7.32
CA ASP A 698 3.02 6.59 8.69
C ASP A 698 1.86 5.61 8.99
N TYR A 699 2.22 4.39 9.35
CA TYR A 699 1.26 3.37 9.75
C TYR A 699 0.86 3.41 11.25
N GLY A 700 0.97 4.56 11.89
CA GLY A 700 0.55 4.79 13.28
C GLY A 700 1.62 5.36 14.20
N ASN A 701 2.72 5.86 13.63
CA ASN A 701 3.81 6.50 14.38
C ASN A 701 3.60 7.99 14.62
N ASN A 702 2.58 8.62 13.99
CA ASN A 702 2.30 10.05 14.02
C ASN A 702 3.52 10.92 13.65
N ASP A 703 4.24 10.51 12.59
CA ASP A 703 5.41 11.22 12.04
C ASP A 703 5.20 11.58 10.57
N PRO A 704 4.16 12.38 10.24
CA PRO A 704 3.91 12.80 8.87
C PRO A 704 5.06 13.66 8.33
N ALA A 705 5.21 13.66 7.00
CA ALA A 705 6.19 14.48 6.33
C ALA A 705 5.91 15.99 6.55
N TYR A 706 6.97 16.77 6.60
CA TYR A 706 6.90 18.23 6.67
C TYR A 706 7.67 18.83 5.49
N PRO A 707 7.14 19.86 4.81
CA PRO A 707 7.80 20.48 3.66
C PRO A 707 9.09 21.21 4.09
N ASP A 708 10.09 21.20 3.23
CA ASP A 708 11.25 22.09 3.37
C ASP A 708 11.02 23.45 2.65
N ALA A 709 12.07 24.19 2.35
CA ALA A 709 11.93 25.48 1.68
C ALA A 709 11.47 25.39 0.20
N THR A 710 11.54 24.20 -0.42
CA THR A 710 11.38 24.02 -1.88
C THR A 710 10.52 22.83 -2.26
N ARG A 711 10.41 21.83 -1.38
CA ARG A 711 9.71 20.55 -1.64
C ARG A 711 8.42 20.50 -0.86
N ALA A 712 7.35 20.02 -1.50
CA ALA A 712 6.08 19.74 -0.84
C ALA A 712 6.18 18.44 0.00
N ALA A 713 5.31 18.31 1.01
CA ALA A 713 5.24 17.13 1.85
C ALA A 713 4.07 16.22 1.45
N MET A 714 4.30 14.92 1.47
CA MET A 714 3.28 13.87 1.31
C MET A 714 3.46 12.77 2.35
N ASP A 715 2.37 12.11 2.68
CA ASP A 715 2.35 10.87 3.45
C ASP A 715 2.06 9.73 2.47
N GLY A 716 3.13 9.11 1.94
CA GLY A 716 3.09 8.21 0.78
C GLY A 716 2.44 6.86 1.06
N GLU A 717 2.35 6.46 2.33
CA GLU A 717 1.58 5.30 2.77
C GLU A 717 1.10 5.47 4.21
N HIS A 718 -0.17 5.20 4.45
CA HIS A 718 -0.76 5.18 5.79
C HIS A 718 -1.95 4.22 5.88
N GLY A 719 -2.50 4.05 7.08
CA GLY A 719 -3.69 3.24 7.34
C GLY A 719 -3.35 1.78 7.60
N GLY A 720 -3.42 0.91 6.61
CA GLY A 720 -3.11 -0.52 6.76
C GLY A 720 -4.06 -1.27 7.70
N PHE A 721 -5.33 -0.82 7.85
CA PHE A 721 -6.28 -1.39 8.80
C PHE A 721 -6.84 -2.72 8.28
N THR A 722 -6.55 -3.80 9.00
CA THR A 722 -6.91 -5.17 8.60
C THR A 722 -8.32 -5.53 9.04
N LEU A 723 -9.15 -5.93 8.09
CA LEU A 723 -10.44 -6.60 8.35
C LEU A 723 -10.54 -7.89 7.54
N ARG A 724 -10.58 -9.02 8.22
CA ARG A 724 -10.81 -10.33 7.59
C ARG A 724 -12.28 -10.48 7.18
N THR A 725 -12.49 -10.95 5.96
CA THR A 725 -13.85 -11.17 5.42
C THR A 725 -13.99 -12.64 5.02
N PRO A 726 -14.61 -13.49 5.87
CA PRO A 726 -14.76 -14.91 5.61
C PRO A 726 -15.40 -15.21 4.24
N GLY A 727 -14.87 -16.20 3.52
CA GLY A 727 -15.30 -16.58 2.16
C GLY A 727 -14.71 -15.71 1.04
N HIS A 728 -13.91 -14.68 1.37
CA HIS A 728 -13.25 -13.78 0.42
C HIS A 728 -11.74 -13.68 0.65
N LEU A 729 -11.15 -14.66 1.33
CA LEU A 729 -9.74 -14.70 1.67
C LEU A 729 -8.96 -15.59 0.70
N TRP A 730 -7.73 -15.20 0.40
CA TRP A 730 -6.78 -16.05 -0.29
C TRP A 730 -6.33 -17.20 0.63
N PRO A 731 -6.07 -18.43 0.11
CA PRO A 731 -5.58 -19.54 0.92
C PRO A 731 -4.27 -19.19 1.65
N GLY A 732 -4.21 -19.48 2.94
CA GLY A 732 -3.06 -19.17 3.80
C GLY A 732 -2.99 -17.72 4.28
N ALA A 733 -4.04 -16.91 4.07
CA ALA A 733 -4.08 -15.53 4.53
C ALA A 733 -3.93 -15.43 6.07
N PRO A 734 -3.06 -14.55 6.58
CA PRO A 734 -2.74 -14.43 8.01
C PRO A 734 -3.91 -13.88 8.83
N THR A 735 -3.81 -13.96 10.15
CA THR A 735 -4.85 -13.46 11.06
C THR A 735 -4.89 -11.93 11.05
N VAL A 736 -3.74 -11.28 11.15
CA VAL A 736 -3.58 -9.82 11.13
C VAL A 736 -2.25 -9.48 10.46
N ILE A 737 -2.26 -8.44 9.60
CA ILE A 737 -1.10 -7.65 9.20
C ILE A 737 -1.41 -6.23 9.60
N TYR A 738 -0.49 -5.50 10.21
CA TYR A 738 -0.72 -4.16 10.74
C TYR A 738 -1.79 -4.13 11.88
N SER A 739 -2.77 -3.23 11.81
CA SER A 739 -3.75 -3.00 12.87
C SER A 739 -5.12 -3.61 12.56
N GLY A 740 -5.49 -4.70 13.26
CA GLY A 740 -6.76 -5.39 13.09
C GLY A 740 -7.97 -4.65 13.66
N VAL A 741 -9.13 -4.86 13.03
CA VAL A 741 -10.45 -4.39 13.51
C VAL A 741 -11.47 -5.52 13.48
N ALA A 742 -12.51 -5.39 14.29
CA ALA A 742 -13.48 -6.48 14.50
C ALA A 742 -14.48 -6.65 13.33
N ASP A 743 -14.93 -5.54 12.74
CA ASP A 743 -16.01 -5.54 11.77
C ASP A 743 -15.98 -4.31 10.84
N LYS A 744 -16.92 -4.26 9.91
CA LYS A 744 -17.09 -3.17 8.94
C LYS A 744 -17.33 -1.81 9.61
N ALA A 745 -18.09 -1.75 10.69
CA ALA A 745 -18.38 -0.49 11.38
C ALA A 745 -17.11 0.04 12.05
N ALA A 746 -16.34 -0.83 12.70
CA ALA A 746 -15.07 -0.51 13.33
C ALA A 746 -14.03 -0.05 12.30
N LEU A 747 -13.96 -0.69 11.12
CA LEU A 747 -13.07 -0.26 10.04
C LEU A 747 -13.46 1.14 9.54
N THR A 748 -14.75 1.38 9.32
CA THR A 748 -15.28 2.68 8.88
C THR A 748 -14.93 3.77 9.88
N ALA A 749 -15.23 3.54 11.16
CA ALA A 749 -14.95 4.50 12.23
C ALA A 749 -13.45 4.81 12.34
N LYS A 750 -12.61 3.78 12.25
CA LYS A 750 -11.15 3.93 12.31
C LYS A 750 -10.60 4.70 11.12
N TYR A 751 -11.07 4.42 9.91
CA TYR A 751 -10.71 5.17 8.70
C TYR A 751 -11.07 6.65 8.84
N VAL A 752 -12.34 6.95 9.19
CA VAL A 752 -12.84 8.32 9.31
C VAL A 752 -12.09 9.09 10.40
N SER A 753 -11.88 8.46 11.56
CA SER A 753 -11.14 9.08 12.68
C SER A 753 -9.68 9.37 12.31
N ASN A 754 -8.98 8.42 11.67
CA ASN A 754 -7.61 8.61 11.20
C ASN A 754 -7.53 9.77 10.19
N THR A 755 -8.38 9.74 9.18
CA THR A 755 -8.40 10.79 8.13
C THR A 755 -8.75 12.16 8.70
N GLN A 756 -9.71 12.24 9.62
CA GLN A 756 -10.08 13.51 10.26
C GLN A 756 -8.96 14.05 11.15
N THR A 757 -8.34 13.19 11.96
CA THR A 757 -7.34 13.61 12.95
C THR A 757 -6.03 14.04 12.30
N PHE A 758 -5.54 13.26 11.33
CA PHE A 758 -4.21 13.48 10.76
C PHE A 758 -4.20 14.31 9.48
N TYR A 759 -5.23 14.24 8.64
CA TYR A 759 -5.18 14.81 7.29
C TYR A 759 -6.08 16.01 7.07
N LEU A 760 -7.24 16.11 7.73
CA LEU A 760 -8.19 17.21 7.44
C LEU A 760 -7.58 18.57 7.69
N ALA A 761 -6.94 18.71 8.81
CA ALA A 761 -6.32 19.99 9.15
C ALA A 761 -4.96 20.16 8.43
N ALA A 762 -4.15 19.07 8.18
CA ALA A 762 -2.88 19.07 7.48
C ALA A 762 -2.99 19.46 6.00
N ALA A 763 -4.09 19.13 5.34
CA ALA A 763 -4.36 19.49 3.96
C ALA A 763 -4.43 21.01 3.74
N GLY A 764 -5.01 21.75 4.66
CA GLY A 764 -5.11 23.22 4.60
C GLY A 764 -3.78 23.94 4.87
N ALA A 765 -2.72 23.26 5.35
CA ALA A 765 -1.44 23.87 5.68
C ALA A 765 -0.24 23.10 5.07
N GLU A 766 0.55 22.33 5.87
CA GLU A 766 1.85 21.82 5.47
C GLU A 766 1.79 20.64 4.49
N LEU A 767 0.77 19.77 4.56
CA LEU A 767 0.73 18.54 3.79
C LEU A 767 0.01 18.71 2.45
N SER A 768 0.53 18.14 1.38
CA SER A 768 -0.01 18.25 0.02
C SER A 768 -0.63 16.95 -0.51
N GLY A 769 -0.51 15.87 0.20
CA GLY A 769 -1.13 14.60 -0.19
C GLY A 769 -0.95 13.51 0.83
N SER A 770 -1.80 12.48 0.73
CA SER A 770 -1.66 11.24 1.48
C SER A 770 -2.16 10.06 0.66
N VAL A 771 -1.65 8.85 0.94
CA VAL A 771 -1.98 7.62 0.23
C VAL A 771 -2.43 6.56 1.24
N TYR A 772 -3.70 6.20 1.20
CA TYR A 772 -4.25 5.13 2.05
C TYR A 772 -3.90 3.75 1.49
N THR A 773 -3.38 2.86 2.29
CA THR A 773 -3.08 1.46 1.96
C THR A 773 -4.22 0.56 2.45
N GLN A 774 -5.10 0.01 1.55
CA GLN A 774 -5.06 0.07 0.07
C GLN A 774 -6.47 -0.14 -0.54
N VAL A 775 -6.58 -0.22 -1.88
CA VAL A 775 -7.88 -0.34 -2.55
C VAL A 775 -8.51 -1.71 -2.33
N THR A 776 -7.78 -2.79 -2.54
CA THR A 776 -8.27 -4.16 -2.34
C THR A 776 -7.34 -4.95 -1.42
N ASP A 777 -7.88 -5.95 -0.73
CA ASP A 777 -7.03 -6.99 -0.18
C ASP A 777 -6.20 -7.62 -1.30
N LEU A 778 -5.08 -8.20 -0.92
CA LEU A 778 -4.26 -9.08 -1.74
C LEU A 778 -4.09 -10.43 -1.04
N GLU A 779 -3.27 -11.33 -1.59
CA GLU A 779 -3.12 -12.71 -1.09
C GLU A 779 -3.01 -12.81 0.44
N ASN A 780 -2.03 -12.12 1.02
CA ASN A 780 -1.76 -12.16 2.45
C ASN A 780 -1.92 -10.79 3.13
N GLU A 781 -2.24 -9.74 2.39
CA GLU A 781 -2.37 -8.38 2.87
C GLU A 781 -3.84 -7.95 2.88
N LEU A 782 -4.48 -7.99 4.07
CA LEU A 782 -5.92 -7.87 4.25
C LEU A 782 -6.36 -6.47 4.68
N ASN A 783 -5.70 -5.44 4.20
CA ASN A 783 -5.91 -4.03 4.53
C ASN A 783 -6.61 -3.21 3.44
N GLY A 784 -7.14 -3.87 2.43
CA GLY A 784 -7.96 -3.23 1.40
C GLY A 784 -9.27 -2.71 1.94
N LEU A 785 -9.84 -1.69 1.29
CA LEU A 785 -11.24 -1.29 1.51
C LEU A 785 -12.22 -2.22 0.79
N TYR A 786 -11.76 -2.96 -0.21
CA TYR A 786 -12.48 -4.08 -0.84
C TYR A 786 -11.76 -5.40 -0.59
N THR A 787 -12.50 -6.51 -0.67
CA THR A 787 -11.93 -7.86 -0.68
C THR A 787 -11.12 -8.12 -1.95
N TYR A 788 -10.20 -9.10 -1.93
CA TYR A 788 -9.32 -9.41 -3.08
C TYR A 788 -10.10 -9.77 -4.35
N ASP A 789 -11.25 -10.40 -4.22
CA ASP A 789 -12.17 -10.72 -5.32
C ASP A 789 -13.10 -9.55 -5.73
N ARG A 790 -12.92 -8.35 -5.14
CA ARG A 790 -13.71 -7.11 -5.40
C ARG A 790 -15.21 -7.24 -5.11
N ARG A 791 -15.67 -8.32 -4.47
CA ARG A 791 -17.10 -8.58 -4.25
C ARG A 791 -17.68 -7.88 -3.02
N VAL A 792 -16.84 -7.52 -2.04
CA VAL A 792 -17.32 -6.92 -0.78
C VAL A 792 -16.58 -5.63 -0.47
N LEU A 793 -17.33 -4.55 -0.32
CA LEU A 793 -16.84 -3.30 0.26
C LEU A 793 -16.83 -3.42 1.79
N LYS A 794 -15.65 -3.27 2.39
CA LYS A 794 -15.41 -3.49 3.82
C LYS A 794 -15.69 -2.26 4.70
N VAL A 795 -16.02 -1.12 4.10
CA VAL A 795 -16.40 0.13 4.80
C VAL A 795 -17.78 0.61 4.39
N ASP A 796 -18.39 1.50 5.20
CA ASP A 796 -19.54 2.27 4.76
C ASP A 796 -19.04 3.40 3.82
N PRO A 797 -19.49 3.46 2.55
CA PRO A 797 -18.98 4.41 1.60
C PRO A 797 -19.35 5.87 1.91
N VAL A 798 -20.48 6.12 2.58
CA VAL A 798 -20.98 7.49 2.81
C VAL A 798 -20.03 8.29 3.71
N PRO A 799 -19.75 7.89 4.98
CA PRO A 799 -18.86 8.66 5.83
C PRO A 799 -17.41 8.69 5.32
N VAL A 800 -16.95 7.63 4.61
CA VAL A 800 -15.62 7.64 3.97
C VAL A 800 -15.56 8.71 2.89
N ARG A 801 -16.55 8.75 1.99
CA ARG A 801 -16.61 9.75 0.93
C ARG A 801 -16.71 11.18 1.50
N GLU A 802 -17.51 11.39 2.51
CA GLU A 802 -17.70 12.71 3.14
C GLU A 802 -16.39 13.25 3.72
N ILE A 803 -15.66 12.45 4.49
CA ILE A 803 -14.40 12.90 5.07
C ILE A 803 -13.34 13.13 3.99
N ASN A 804 -13.26 12.29 2.96
CA ASN A 804 -12.33 12.45 1.85
C ASN A 804 -12.54 13.78 1.11
N LEU A 805 -13.80 14.08 0.75
CA LEU A 805 -14.13 15.35 0.08
C LEU A 805 -13.80 16.56 0.96
N ARG A 806 -13.98 16.48 2.28
CA ARG A 806 -13.60 17.56 3.22
C ARG A 806 -12.08 17.79 3.22
N VAL A 807 -11.28 16.72 3.20
CA VAL A 807 -9.81 16.82 3.14
C VAL A 807 -9.35 17.45 1.82
N ILE A 808 -9.91 17.01 0.70
CA ILE A 808 -9.61 17.58 -0.62
C ILE A 808 -9.98 19.08 -0.68
N ALA A 809 -11.16 19.43 -0.16
CA ALA A 809 -11.61 20.82 -0.11
C ALA A 809 -10.71 21.70 0.77
N ALA A 810 -10.26 21.20 1.93
CA ALA A 810 -9.32 21.90 2.78
C ALA A 810 -7.98 22.17 2.08
N GLY A 811 -7.50 21.22 1.27
CA GLY A 811 -6.28 21.41 0.47
C GLY A 811 -6.46 22.38 -0.70
N ALA A 812 -7.64 22.42 -1.32
CA ALA A 812 -7.95 23.34 -2.42
C ALA A 812 -8.07 24.81 -1.96
N THR A 813 -8.44 25.02 -0.70
CA THR A 813 -8.52 26.35 -0.07
C THR A 813 -7.28 26.67 0.77
N ALA A 814 -6.24 25.88 0.71
CA ALA A 814 -4.99 26.16 1.39
C ALA A 814 -4.47 27.57 0.98
N GLY A 815 -4.07 28.37 1.96
CA GLY A 815 -3.59 29.72 1.74
C GLY A 815 -4.67 30.79 1.50
N GLU A 816 -5.93 30.42 1.38
CA GLU A 816 -7.03 31.38 1.58
C GLU A 816 -7.04 31.71 3.07
N ASP A 817 -6.86 32.98 3.37
CA ASP A 817 -6.54 33.53 4.69
C ASP A 817 -7.25 32.80 5.85
N ALA A 818 -6.49 32.01 6.64
CA ALA A 818 -6.85 31.84 8.04
C ALA A 818 -6.89 33.28 8.61
N THR A 819 -8.06 33.82 8.88
CA THR A 819 -8.20 35.11 9.54
C THR A 819 -7.68 34.93 10.96
N TYR A 820 -6.41 35.28 11.15
CA TYR A 820 -5.87 35.42 12.50
C TYR A 820 -6.48 36.69 13.09
N PRO A 821 -7.17 36.63 14.25
CA PRO A 821 -7.63 37.82 14.93
C PRO A 821 -6.49 38.83 15.20
N GLY A 822 -5.26 38.31 15.33
CA GLY A 822 -4.07 39.11 15.52
C GLY A 822 -3.95 39.72 16.92
N GLN A 823 -4.95 39.54 17.75
CA GLN A 823 -4.94 39.95 19.16
C GLN A 823 -5.95 39.14 19.97
N GLY A 824 -5.71 39.05 21.29
CA GLY A 824 -6.62 38.46 22.26
C GLY A 824 -6.29 38.94 23.67
N SER A 825 -7.28 39.01 24.55
CA SER A 825 -7.11 39.44 25.92
C SER A 825 -8.07 38.67 26.82
N TRP A 826 -7.51 37.86 27.68
CA TRP A 826 -8.24 36.98 28.63
C TRP A 826 -7.91 37.39 30.05
N PRO A 827 -8.73 38.25 30.68
CA PRO A 827 -8.58 38.62 32.06
C PRO A 827 -8.77 37.47 33.02
N LEU A 828 -9.51 36.45 32.62
CA LEU A 828 -9.82 35.23 33.38
C LEU A 828 -10.54 35.50 34.70
N ASP A 829 -11.47 36.45 34.70
CA ASP A 829 -12.20 36.97 35.87
C ASP A 829 -13.59 36.32 36.10
N GLU A 830 -13.97 35.27 35.30
CA GLU A 830 -15.30 34.68 35.28
C GLU A 830 -15.63 33.97 36.61
N GLY A 831 -14.65 33.39 37.26
CA GLY A 831 -14.79 32.75 38.60
C GLY A 831 -15.66 31.47 38.60
N SER A 832 -16.27 31.09 37.52
CA SER A 832 -17.07 29.86 37.34
C SER A 832 -17.32 29.56 35.87
N GLY A 833 -17.76 28.29 35.61
CA GLY A 833 -18.01 27.84 34.24
C GLY A 833 -16.78 27.25 33.58
N THR A 834 -16.92 26.89 32.28
CA THR A 834 -15.89 26.20 31.47
C THR A 834 -15.36 27.06 30.30
N VAL A 835 -15.57 28.34 30.34
CA VAL A 835 -15.17 29.32 29.30
C VAL A 835 -14.51 30.52 29.95
N GLY A 836 -13.35 30.92 29.43
CA GLY A 836 -12.72 32.21 29.69
C GLY A 836 -12.89 33.13 28.48
N HIS A 837 -13.46 34.34 28.67
CA HIS A 837 -13.85 35.21 27.57
C HIS A 837 -12.69 36.09 27.07
N ASP A 838 -12.56 36.16 25.76
CA ASP A 838 -11.66 37.11 25.09
C ASP A 838 -12.30 38.52 25.02
N THR A 839 -11.85 39.42 25.86
CA THR A 839 -12.31 40.82 25.90
C THR A 839 -11.63 41.70 24.84
N GLY A 840 -10.58 41.21 24.19
CA GLY A 840 -9.81 41.92 23.14
C GLY A 840 -10.19 41.53 21.72
N GLY A 841 -10.96 40.43 21.56
CA GLY A 841 -11.33 39.87 20.28
C GLY A 841 -12.58 38.95 20.35
N SER A 842 -12.52 37.81 19.70
CA SER A 842 -13.61 36.82 19.64
C SER A 842 -13.12 35.35 19.86
N SER A 843 -11.97 35.19 20.53
CA SER A 843 -11.28 33.92 20.68
C SER A 843 -11.36 33.42 22.12
N ASP A 844 -12.57 33.12 22.60
CA ASP A 844 -12.79 32.53 23.94
C ASP A 844 -11.96 31.27 24.13
N VAL A 845 -11.50 30.99 25.36
CA VAL A 845 -10.85 29.74 25.73
C VAL A 845 -11.83 28.79 26.40
N THR A 846 -11.83 27.52 25.99
CA THR A 846 -12.59 26.43 26.64
C THR A 846 -11.68 25.68 27.59
N LEU A 847 -12.13 25.44 28.80
CA LEU A 847 -11.41 24.75 29.86
C LEU A 847 -11.54 23.23 29.71
N TYR A 848 -10.44 22.51 29.93
CA TYR A 848 -10.33 21.04 29.86
C TYR A 848 -9.67 20.47 31.13
N GLY A 849 -9.92 19.20 31.37
CA GLY A 849 -9.40 18.48 32.54
C GLY A 849 -10.10 18.91 33.83
N ASN A 850 -9.33 19.11 34.88
CA ASN A 850 -9.79 19.59 36.19
C ASN A 850 -9.48 21.08 36.38
N THR A 851 -9.21 21.84 35.30
CA THR A 851 -8.96 23.29 35.33
C THR A 851 -10.06 23.99 36.12
N ASN A 852 -9.69 24.80 37.08
CA ASN A 852 -10.64 25.45 37.97
C ASN A 852 -10.31 26.91 38.22
N TRP A 853 -11.26 27.68 38.74
CA TRP A 853 -11.13 29.07 39.05
C TRP A 853 -10.54 29.26 40.45
N THR A 854 -9.62 30.23 40.58
CA THR A 854 -8.98 30.56 41.85
C THR A 854 -8.76 32.07 41.94
N ALA A 855 -8.31 32.58 43.12
CA ALA A 855 -7.94 33.97 43.24
C ALA A 855 -6.74 34.34 42.34
N GLY A 856 -6.87 35.36 41.50
CA GLY A 856 -5.86 35.83 40.56
C GLY A 856 -4.90 36.89 41.14
N ILE A 857 -3.98 37.35 40.30
CA ILE A 857 -3.18 38.57 40.57
C ILE A 857 -4.12 39.78 40.58
N ARG A 858 -5.17 39.70 39.77
CA ARG A 858 -6.30 40.63 39.73
C ARG A 858 -7.59 39.82 39.57
N GLY A 859 -8.57 40.02 40.44
CA GLY A 859 -9.82 39.28 40.35
C GLY A 859 -9.70 37.77 40.48
N GLN A 860 -10.00 37.00 39.45
CA GLN A 860 -9.90 35.57 39.40
C GLN A 860 -8.76 35.11 38.46
N ALA A 861 -8.46 33.86 38.42
CA ALA A 861 -7.46 33.22 37.56
C ALA A 861 -7.85 31.77 37.25
N LEU A 862 -7.24 31.15 36.27
CA LEU A 862 -7.32 29.71 36.04
C LEU A 862 -6.17 29.01 36.78
N HIS A 863 -6.51 27.91 37.46
CA HIS A 863 -5.57 27.04 38.14
C HIS A 863 -5.50 25.69 37.45
N PHE A 864 -4.28 25.17 37.24
CA PHE A 864 -3.92 23.94 36.57
C PHE A 864 -3.12 23.05 37.53
N ASP A 865 -3.40 21.75 37.57
CA ASP A 865 -2.76 20.78 38.50
C ASP A 865 -1.45 20.21 37.96
N GLY A 866 -1.15 20.47 36.68
CA GLY A 866 0.02 19.96 35.98
C GLY A 866 -0.14 18.54 35.46
N ASN A 867 -1.39 18.08 35.29
CA ASN A 867 -1.69 16.73 34.82
C ASN A 867 -2.98 16.69 33.99
N GLY A 868 -2.90 17.10 32.72
CA GLY A 868 -4.03 17.05 31.80
C GLY A 868 -4.93 18.27 31.80
N ASP A 869 -4.67 19.29 32.65
CA ASP A 869 -5.42 20.53 32.73
C ASP A 869 -4.90 21.54 31.70
N PHE A 870 -5.80 22.18 30.96
CA PHE A 870 -5.48 23.24 29.99
C PHE A 870 -6.73 24.02 29.56
N ALA A 871 -6.51 25.13 28.84
CA ALA A 871 -7.59 25.85 28.17
C ALA A 871 -7.15 26.25 26.75
N ASP A 872 -8.02 26.02 25.76
CA ASP A 872 -7.74 26.22 24.34
C ASP A 872 -8.76 27.16 23.69
N THR A 873 -8.28 28.03 22.78
CA THR A 873 -9.14 28.70 21.82
C THR A 873 -9.66 27.74 20.76
N ALA A 874 -10.74 28.09 20.07
CA ALA A 874 -11.29 27.24 18.99
C ALA A 874 -10.43 27.23 17.71
N SER A 875 -9.59 28.26 17.52
CA SER A 875 -8.77 28.47 16.31
C SER A 875 -7.51 29.25 16.67
N PRO A 876 -6.51 29.35 15.77
CA PRO A 876 -5.29 30.11 16.03
C PRO A 876 -5.60 31.61 16.19
N VAL A 877 -4.89 32.30 17.09
CA VAL A 877 -5.04 33.71 17.38
C VAL A 877 -3.96 34.56 16.68
N LEU A 878 -2.72 34.08 16.70
CA LEU A 878 -1.55 34.79 16.19
C LEU A 878 -1.06 34.18 14.86
N ASP A 879 -0.78 35.01 13.88
CA ASP A 879 0.04 34.66 12.72
C ASP A 879 1.51 34.59 13.12
N THR A 880 2.03 33.41 13.29
CA THR A 880 3.40 33.21 13.76
C THR A 880 4.46 33.35 12.66
N ARG A 881 4.07 33.64 11.41
CA ARG A 881 4.98 33.98 10.29
C ARG A 881 5.63 35.34 10.48
N GLY A 882 4.93 36.29 11.11
CA GLY A 882 5.37 37.65 11.37
C GLY A 882 5.97 37.85 12.77
N ASP A 883 6.03 39.12 13.18
CA ASP A 883 6.34 39.55 14.54
C ASP A 883 5.10 39.42 15.42
N TYR A 884 5.27 38.92 16.64
CA TYR A 884 4.18 38.72 17.61
C TYR A 884 4.68 38.81 19.05
N SER A 885 3.75 38.95 19.99
CA SER A 885 4.05 38.95 21.42
C SER A 885 2.96 38.23 22.21
N VAL A 886 3.33 37.57 23.29
CA VAL A 886 2.40 36.95 24.25
C VAL A 886 2.81 37.35 25.67
N SER A 887 1.81 37.64 26.50
CA SER A 887 1.96 38.07 27.88
C SER A 887 1.07 37.24 28.77
N ALA A 888 1.55 36.87 29.98
CA ALA A 888 0.77 36.23 31.02
C ALA A 888 1.36 36.52 32.40
N TRP A 889 0.48 36.63 33.40
CA TRP A 889 0.85 36.49 34.78
C TRP A 889 0.72 35.02 35.23
N VAL A 890 1.74 34.51 35.91
CA VAL A 890 1.79 33.07 36.22
C VAL A 890 2.31 32.85 37.65
N THR A 891 1.81 31.80 38.32
CA THR A 891 2.44 31.19 39.50
C THR A 891 2.87 29.79 39.22
N LEU A 892 3.80 29.21 40.00
CA LEU A 892 4.12 27.80 40.02
C LEU A 892 3.87 27.24 41.42
N ASP A 893 3.17 26.11 41.52
CA ASP A 893 2.94 25.37 42.75
C ASP A 893 4.06 24.36 43.04
N LYS A 894 4.66 23.89 41.95
CA LYS A 894 5.82 22.97 41.99
C LYS A 894 6.75 23.23 40.80
N LEU A 895 8.03 22.92 40.95
CA LEU A 895 8.94 22.96 39.82
C LEU A 895 8.70 21.74 38.92
N PRO A 896 8.59 21.91 37.59
CA PRO A 896 8.41 20.79 36.67
C PRO A 896 9.66 19.91 36.62
N GLY A 897 9.47 18.63 36.35
CA GLY A 897 10.57 17.67 36.16
C GLY A 897 11.40 17.94 34.89
N ASN A 898 10.77 18.50 33.87
CA ASN A 898 11.41 18.90 32.61
C ASN A 898 10.92 20.29 32.17
N TYR A 899 9.75 20.40 31.57
CA TYR A 899 9.14 21.67 31.14
C TYR A 899 7.71 21.81 31.62
N ALA A 900 7.24 23.05 31.74
CA ALA A 900 5.85 23.42 31.86
C ALA A 900 5.59 24.69 31.05
N SER A 901 4.55 24.71 30.23
CA SER A 901 4.23 25.81 29.32
C SER A 901 3.00 26.55 29.80
N ALA A 902 3.15 27.83 30.05
CA ALA A 902 2.05 28.71 30.46
C ALA A 902 1.19 29.13 29.26
N VAL A 903 1.84 29.58 28.18
CA VAL A 903 1.15 29.96 26.95
C VAL A 903 1.92 29.35 25.77
N SER A 904 1.18 28.73 24.87
CA SER A 904 1.68 28.24 23.58
C SER A 904 0.61 28.45 22.51
N GLN A 905 0.93 28.23 21.25
CA GLN A 905 -0.07 28.13 20.22
C GLN A 905 0.27 26.91 19.37
N ASP A 906 -0.70 26.04 19.11
CA ASP A 906 -0.42 24.79 18.44
C ASP A 906 0.02 25.01 16.99
N GLY A 907 1.18 24.48 16.67
CA GLY A 907 1.49 24.05 15.32
C GLY A 907 0.80 22.71 15.10
N ARG A 908 0.92 22.16 13.88
CA ARG A 908 -0.04 21.16 13.52
C ARG A 908 0.16 19.81 14.12
N GLN A 909 1.29 19.22 14.12
CA GLN A 909 1.39 17.82 14.52
C GLN A 909 2.51 17.52 15.50
N THR A 910 3.62 18.17 15.42
CA THR A 910 4.79 17.79 16.20
C THR A 910 5.15 18.77 17.29
N GLU A 911 5.06 20.09 17.03
CA GLU A 911 5.55 21.09 17.97
C GLU A 911 4.73 22.40 17.90
N ASN A 912 4.78 23.18 18.95
CA ASN A 912 4.24 24.54 18.95
C ASN A 912 5.21 25.50 18.27
N PRO A 913 4.75 26.50 17.49
CA PRO A 913 5.56 27.61 16.98
C PRO A 913 6.30 28.39 18.05
N PHE A 914 5.75 28.47 19.25
CA PHE A 914 6.39 29.07 20.41
C PHE A 914 5.93 28.46 21.73
N TYR A 915 6.75 28.63 22.75
CA TYR A 915 6.48 28.25 24.14
C TYR A 915 6.89 29.39 25.07
N LEU A 916 5.95 29.95 25.86
CA LEU A 916 6.25 30.77 27.03
C LEU A 916 6.22 29.82 28.24
N GLN A 917 7.37 29.48 28.79
CA GLN A 917 7.51 28.27 29.63
C GLN A 917 8.49 28.45 30.79
N TYR A 918 8.43 27.54 31.75
CA TYR A 918 9.50 27.27 32.70
C TYR A 918 10.03 25.86 32.52
N GLY A 919 11.35 25.69 32.52
CA GLY A 919 11.96 24.36 32.44
C GLY A 919 13.46 24.42 32.47
N GLN A 920 14.07 23.31 32.90
CA GLN A 920 15.51 23.19 33.05
C GLN A 920 16.12 24.37 33.84
N GLY A 921 15.46 24.81 34.91
CA GLY A 921 15.91 25.87 35.81
C GLY A 921 15.84 27.30 35.27
N ALA A 922 14.96 27.56 34.26
CA ALA A 922 14.86 28.88 33.66
C ALA A 922 13.43 29.18 33.19
N PHE A 923 12.99 30.41 33.28
CA PHE A 923 11.93 30.93 32.40
C PHE A 923 12.48 31.09 31.00
N ALA A 924 11.66 30.77 29.99
CA ALA A 924 12.09 30.88 28.62
C ALA A 924 10.95 31.27 27.68
N PHE A 925 11.29 32.02 26.63
CA PHE A 925 10.50 32.10 25.42
C PHE A 925 11.26 31.42 24.31
N SER A 926 10.67 30.37 23.73
CA SER A 926 11.38 29.46 22.85
C SER A 926 10.56 29.11 21.61
N THR A 927 11.29 28.73 20.56
CA THR A 927 10.74 28.17 19.32
C THR A 927 11.38 26.80 19.05
N PRO A 928 10.81 25.97 18.16
CA PRO A 928 11.41 24.72 17.74
C PRO A 928 12.89 24.83 17.33
N GLY A 929 13.61 23.71 17.35
CA GLY A 929 15.05 23.69 17.01
C GLY A 929 15.98 24.18 18.12
N GLY A 930 15.47 24.37 19.35
CA GLY A 930 16.28 24.69 20.51
C GLY A 930 16.59 26.18 20.69
N HIS A 931 15.97 27.08 19.92
CA HIS A 931 16.12 28.52 20.07
C HIS A 931 15.35 29.02 21.29
N ARG A 932 16.06 29.57 22.32
CA ARG A 932 15.49 29.91 23.62
C ARG A 932 16.09 31.19 24.18
N ALA A 933 15.28 32.26 24.35
CA ALA A 933 15.61 33.35 25.20
C ALA A 933 15.33 32.90 26.65
N ARG A 934 16.40 32.66 27.45
CA ARG A 934 16.36 32.00 28.78
C ARG A 934 16.79 32.96 29.88
N TYR A 935 16.02 32.94 30.98
CA TYR A 935 16.38 33.57 32.24
C TYR A 935 16.53 32.51 33.32
N VAL A 936 17.78 32.19 33.68
CA VAL A 936 18.10 31.19 34.68
C VAL A 936 17.76 31.72 36.06
N VAL A 937 16.74 31.13 36.70
CA VAL A 937 16.25 31.49 38.02
C VAL A 937 15.47 30.33 38.62
N THR A 938 15.62 30.13 39.94
CA THR A 938 14.68 29.28 40.67
C THR A 938 13.52 30.15 41.16
N PRO A 939 12.32 30.04 40.62
CA PRO A 939 11.21 30.88 41.01
C PRO A 939 10.73 30.55 42.43
N GLN A 940 10.27 31.54 43.13
CA GLN A 940 9.55 31.34 44.39
C GLN A 940 8.17 30.77 44.08
N LEU A 941 7.85 29.62 44.65
CA LEU A 941 6.54 28.98 44.46
C LEU A 941 5.43 29.90 44.99
N SER A 942 4.27 29.80 44.30
CA SER A 942 3.07 30.61 44.60
C SER A 942 3.27 32.13 44.52
N ARG A 943 4.40 32.62 43.98
CA ARG A 943 4.62 34.03 43.66
C ARG A 943 4.17 34.29 42.21
N TRP A 944 3.48 35.38 42.00
CA TRP A 944 3.15 35.87 40.69
C TRP A 944 4.39 36.45 39.95
N TYR A 945 4.57 36.02 38.70
CA TYR A 945 5.58 36.52 37.76
C TYR A 945 4.87 37.00 36.49
N HIS A 946 5.21 38.18 36.01
CA HIS A 946 4.77 38.62 34.70
C HIS A 946 5.78 38.19 33.64
N LEU A 947 5.34 37.31 32.70
CA LEU A 947 6.16 36.80 31.63
C LEU A 947 5.68 37.39 30.29
N VAL A 948 6.61 37.91 29.48
CA VAL A 948 6.31 38.34 28.11
C VAL A 948 7.34 37.75 27.16
N GLY A 949 6.86 37.06 26.15
CA GLY A 949 7.63 36.57 25.01
C GLY A 949 7.39 37.45 23.79
N VAL A 950 8.45 37.94 23.14
CA VAL A 950 8.35 38.76 21.93
C VAL A 950 9.21 38.16 20.83
N ARG A 951 8.64 37.94 19.67
CA ARG A 951 9.36 37.70 18.42
C ARG A 951 9.39 39.02 17.60
N ALA A 952 10.58 39.47 17.27
CA ALA A 952 10.77 40.75 16.58
C ALA A 952 11.95 40.68 15.60
N GLY A 953 11.72 40.82 14.32
CA GLY A 953 12.77 40.93 13.30
C GLY A 953 13.75 39.76 13.31
N GLY A 954 13.31 38.55 13.60
CA GLY A 954 14.17 37.35 13.68
C GLY A 954 14.89 37.13 15.01
N GLU A 955 14.47 37.87 16.08
CA GLU A 955 14.98 37.74 17.46
C GLU A 955 13.84 37.31 18.40
N LEU A 956 14.11 36.43 19.34
CA LEU A 956 13.25 36.12 20.48
C LEU A 956 13.72 36.95 21.68
N ARG A 957 12.80 37.58 22.39
CA ARG A 957 13.05 38.34 23.62
C ARG A 957 12.17 37.81 24.74
N LEU A 958 12.74 37.68 25.92
CA LEU A 958 12.00 37.35 27.13
C LEU A 958 12.06 38.48 28.11
N TYR A 959 10.88 38.85 28.67
CA TYR A 959 10.76 39.79 29.78
C TYR A 959 10.16 39.07 30.97
N VAL A 960 10.68 39.40 32.14
CA VAL A 960 10.17 38.94 33.45
C VAL A 960 9.96 40.18 34.32
N ASP A 961 8.79 40.30 34.93
CA ASP A 961 8.40 41.43 35.80
C ASP A 961 8.72 42.77 35.14
N GLY A 962 8.30 42.97 33.88
CA GLY A 962 8.44 44.17 33.10
C GLY A 962 9.83 44.47 32.54
N GLN A 963 10.86 43.67 32.86
CA GLN A 963 12.26 43.87 32.46
C GLN A 963 12.69 42.85 31.41
N ARG A 964 13.39 43.31 30.32
CA ARG A 964 14.00 42.40 29.36
C ARG A 964 15.18 41.68 29.97
N VAL A 965 15.05 40.34 30.11
CA VAL A 965 16.04 39.52 30.80
C VAL A 965 16.90 38.65 29.86
N ALA A 966 16.41 38.39 28.64
CA ALA A 966 17.12 37.60 27.64
C ALA A 966 16.70 37.94 26.21
N ALA A 967 17.60 37.67 25.27
CA ALA A 967 17.34 37.70 23.83
C ALA A 967 18.21 36.62 23.13
N THR A 968 17.71 36.10 22.00
CA THR A 968 18.43 35.11 21.17
C THR A 968 17.90 35.17 19.74
N PRO A 969 18.69 34.83 18.71
CA PRO A 969 18.16 34.70 17.36
C PRO A 969 17.00 33.67 17.34
N ALA A 970 15.90 34.02 16.68
CA ALA A 970 14.80 33.12 16.41
C ALA A 970 15.23 32.10 15.35
N GLY A 971 14.76 30.87 15.48
CA GLY A 971 14.92 29.84 14.47
C GLY A 971 14.10 30.11 13.21
N ALA A 972 14.02 29.09 12.37
CA ALA A 972 13.10 29.08 11.23
C ALA A 972 11.67 29.38 11.67
N VAL A 973 10.90 29.99 10.78
CA VAL A 973 9.49 30.30 11.03
C VAL A 973 8.71 28.98 11.05
N THR A 974 7.99 28.74 12.14
CA THR A 974 7.01 27.67 12.23
C THR A 974 5.62 28.30 12.23
N VAL A 975 4.75 27.84 11.33
CA VAL A 975 3.41 28.39 11.17
C VAL A 975 2.46 27.75 12.16
N SER A 976 1.70 28.54 12.88
CA SER A 976 0.62 28.04 13.73
C SER A 976 -0.65 27.87 12.93
N THR A 977 -1.33 26.76 13.17
CA THR A 977 -2.60 26.40 12.53
C THR A 977 -3.61 25.85 13.53
N GLY A 978 -3.21 25.75 14.80
CA GLY A 978 -4.02 25.24 15.89
C GLY A 978 -4.29 26.29 16.97
N PRO A 979 -5.05 25.93 18.02
CA PRO A 979 -5.46 26.84 19.08
C PRO A 979 -4.30 27.49 19.82
N LEU A 980 -4.53 28.69 20.35
CA LEU A 980 -3.73 29.23 21.42
C LEU A 980 -4.12 28.47 22.71
N SER A 981 -3.12 28.01 23.44
CA SER A 981 -3.28 27.13 24.59
C SER A 981 -2.71 27.78 25.85
N LEU A 982 -3.46 27.68 26.94
CA LEU A 982 -3.03 28.04 28.28
C LEU A 982 -2.82 26.74 29.10
N GLY A 983 -1.69 26.64 29.77
CA GLY A 983 -1.41 25.53 30.69
C GLY A 983 -0.84 24.26 30.07
N ARG A 984 -0.56 24.22 28.76
CA ARG A 984 0.08 23.08 28.08
C ARG A 984 0.93 23.48 26.90
N ALA A 985 1.69 22.52 26.40
CA ALA A 985 2.30 22.52 25.09
C ALA A 985 1.86 21.29 24.27
N LYS A 986 2.35 21.22 23.03
CA LYS A 986 2.24 20.04 22.16
C LYS A 986 3.63 19.63 21.67
N TYR A 987 3.94 18.34 21.75
CA TYR A 987 5.18 17.77 21.25
C TYR A 987 4.94 16.38 20.68
N ALA A 988 5.49 16.08 19.52
CA ALA A 988 5.25 14.83 18.80
C ALA A 988 3.76 14.47 18.70
N GLY A 989 2.89 15.47 18.43
CA GLY A 989 1.46 15.29 18.31
C GLY A 989 0.66 15.16 19.62
N ASN A 990 1.32 15.06 20.74
CA ASN A 990 0.68 14.86 22.05
C ASN A 990 0.69 16.11 22.92
N ASN A 991 -0.38 16.33 23.67
CA ASN A 991 -0.39 17.35 24.71
C ASN A 991 0.61 16.99 25.81
N THR A 992 1.45 17.92 26.20
CA THR A 992 2.55 17.72 27.14
C THR A 992 2.87 19.00 27.91
N ASP A 993 3.89 18.93 28.77
CA ASP A 993 4.45 20.10 29.48
C ASP A 993 3.38 20.92 30.21
N TYR A 994 2.48 20.20 30.92
CA TYR A 994 1.38 20.80 31.64
C TYR A 994 1.87 21.72 32.75
N TRP A 995 1.24 22.87 32.86
CA TRP A 995 1.52 23.87 33.88
C TRP A 995 0.94 23.43 35.24
N ALA A 996 1.71 23.56 36.30
CA ALA A 996 1.22 23.37 37.66
C ALA A 996 1.26 24.68 38.40
N GLY A 997 0.13 25.35 38.56
CA GLY A 997 -0.01 26.69 39.15
C GLY A 997 -1.10 27.49 38.50
N SER A 998 -1.15 28.78 38.73
CA SER A 998 -2.20 29.66 38.19
C SER A 998 -1.70 30.53 37.05
N ILE A 999 -2.60 30.83 36.10
CA ILE A 999 -2.38 31.73 34.96
C ILE A 999 -3.48 32.78 34.96
N ASP A 1000 -3.10 34.02 34.71
CA ASP A 1000 -3.98 35.17 34.77
C ASP A 1000 -3.57 36.29 33.78
N GLU A 1001 -4.48 37.21 33.44
CA GLU A 1001 -4.23 38.40 32.63
C GLU A 1001 -3.46 38.12 31.33
N VAL A 1002 -3.90 37.06 30.56
CA VAL A 1002 -3.22 36.63 29.34
C VAL A 1002 -3.56 37.59 28.19
N GLN A 1003 -2.53 37.99 27.44
CA GLN A 1003 -2.69 38.80 26.25
C GLN A 1003 -1.81 38.33 25.09
N ALA A 1004 -2.36 38.41 23.85
CA ALA A 1004 -1.69 38.07 22.60
C ALA A 1004 -1.73 39.27 21.63
N PHE A 1005 -0.62 39.54 20.95
CA PHE A 1005 -0.46 40.67 20.02
C PHE A 1005 0.18 40.21 18.71
N GLY A 1006 -0.45 40.46 17.57
CA GLY A 1006 0.08 40.20 16.21
C GLY A 1006 1.15 41.21 15.78
N ARG A 1007 1.93 41.69 16.71
CA ARG A 1007 3.06 42.60 16.53
C ARG A 1007 4.08 42.46 17.65
N ALA A 1008 5.30 42.91 17.41
CA ALA A 1008 6.29 43.03 18.48
C ALA A 1008 5.96 44.16 19.43
N LEU A 1009 5.99 43.91 20.72
CA LEU A 1009 5.98 44.91 21.78
C LEU A 1009 7.39 45.46 22.00
N ASN A 1010 7.50 46.77 22.26
CA ASN A 1010 8.75 47.37 22.70
C ASN A 1010 8.88 47.35 24.23
N ASP A 1011 10.10 47.69 24.76
CA ASP A 1011 10.40 47.66 26.18
C ASP A 1011 9.47 48.53 27.04
N SER A 1012 9.05 49.71 26.52
CA SER A 1012 8.12 50.62 27.21
C SER A 1012 6.70 50.06 27.28
N GLU A 1013 6.23 49.41 26.21
CA GLU A 1013 4.91 48.78 26.17
C GLU A 1013 4.84 47.60 27.15
N VAL A 1014 5.90 46.77 27.25
CA VAL A 1014 5.99 45.68 28.23
C VAL A 1014 6.02 46.21 29.65
N THR A 1015 6.76 47.30 29.92
CA THR A 1015 6.75 47.94 31.23
C THR A 1015 5.37 48.50 31.57
N THR A 1016 4.66 49.05 30.60
CA THR A 1016 3.29 49.56 30.77
C THR A 1016 2.31 48.44 31.11
N LEU A 1017 2.41 47.27 30.41
CA LEU A 1017 1.62 46.07 30.72
C LEU A 1017 1.86 45.60 32.14
N TYR A 1018 3.11 45.51 32.57
CA TYR A 1018 3.47 45.08 33.92
C TYR A 1018 2.85 46.04 34.96
N ASN A 1019 2.96 47.36 34.77
CA ASN A 1019 2.44 48.33 35.72
C ASN A 1019 0.89 48.53 35.67
N SER A 1020 0.22 47.94 34.68
CA SER A 1020 -1.25 48.01 34.56
C SER A 1020 -1.99 47.11 35.51
N VAL A 1021 -1.30 46.10 36.07
CA VAL A 1021 -1.85 45.15 37.05
C VAL A 1021 -1.24 45.45 38.41
N PRO A 1022 -2.04 45.69 39.49
CA PRO A 1022 -1.52 45.86 40.83
C PRO A 1022 -0.86 44.57 41.33
N HIS A 1023 0.34 44.60 41.83
CA HIS A 1023 1.15 43.41 42.23
C HIS A 1023 1.90 43.61 43.54
#